data_05c78dfd126d3a70302144870cd994af
#
_entry.id   05c78dfd126d3a70302144870cd994af
#
_cell.length_a   1.000
_cell.length_b   1.000
_cell.length_c   1.000
_cell.angle_alpha   90.00
_cell.angle_beta   90.00
_cell.angle_gamma   90.00
#
_symmetry.space_group_name_H-M   'P 1'
#
loop_
_entity.id
_entity.type
_entity.pdbx_description
1 polymer ?
#
loop_
_entity_poly.entity_id
_entity_poly.type
_entity_poly.pdbx_seq_one_letter_code
_entity_poly.pdbx_strand_id
1 'polypeptide(L)'
;MAYANVIVDISLDKLDKTFQYRIPEGIQDLIQPGVQVDIPFGNRTLTGYVIEVTDDAEFDVAKTKELIGVHKGSVPIESQLIALAGWMRKNYGSTMNQALKTVLPIKKQTKQVEHRSVTLGIPKGEAMQKLALFEAKHYTAKARLLRELIEEERIDYALVTQKLNVSAATIRGMSEQGIVVIETTTSYRNPVEHLAQKEYRLKLNEEQQRVVDTVTHDWDEGRRHTYLLKGVTGSGKTEVYMELIAHVLAEDRQVIVLIPEIALTYQTVMRFYNRFGDRVSIMNSRLSQGERYDQFERAKSGDIDIMIGPRSALFTPFERLGLIIIDEEHETSYKSENAPRYHAREVAIERARMNQASVVLGSATPSVESYYQAKNGNYKLLELNKRVKDQKLPECEVVDLREELKEGNRSILSTRLQELMEERLEKGEQTMLFLNRRGVSGFISCRACGYVVKCPHCDVSLSQHAGGRMVCHYCGYEEPQPKVCPSCGSKYLGGFKAGTQKIEELVKKRFPQASVLRMDYDTTRTKDSYEKILQAFANREADILIGTQMIVKGHDFANVTLVGVLAADMSLKVADFHASERTFQLLTQAVGRAGRGEKPGQAIIQTYDPEHFAIQTAKVQDYEAFYEQEIAYRGMLSYPPVSNLLVVHVMGGQEPLVARTANLIAEKLKSAITKSGRRVFVVGPADASVAKVNDVYRKMVYMKATDYGTLVALKDALEQFGKKTNAFAKVTIQFDFNPASGF
;
A
#
# COMPACT_ATOMS: atom_id res chain seq x y z
N MET A 1 -11.22 -41.66 13.71
CA MET A 1 -10.55 -41.41 12.40
C MET A 1 -10.65 -39.93 12.15
N ALA A 2 -9.52 -39.25 11.92
CA ALA A 2 -9.52 -37.82 11.67
C ALA A 2 -9.59 -37.50 10.17
N TYR A 3 -10.32 -36.47 9.81
CA TYR A 3 -10.49 -35.98 8.46
C TYR A 3 -10.00 -34.55 8.35
N ALA A 4 -9.47 -34.18 7.19
CA ALA A 4 -9.10 -32.81 6.86
C ALA A 4 -10.01 -32.26 5.74
N ASN A 5 -10.62 -31.12 6.00
CA ASN A 5 -11.31 -30.32 4.99
C ASN A 5 -10.29 -29.43 4.30
N VAL A 6 -10.03 -29.66 3.01
CA VAL A 6 -8.92 -29.06 2.25
C VAL A 6 -9.46 -28.21 1.11
N ILE A 7 -8.92 -26.99 0.94
CA ILE A 7 -9.09 -26.15 -0.24
C ILE A 7 -7.93 -26.41 -1.19
N VAL A 8 -8.22 -26.77 -2.43
CA VAL A 8 -7.20 -27.06 -3.45
C VAL A 8 -6.47 -25.79 -3.87
N ASP A 9 -5.15 -25.84 -4.01
CA ASP A 9 -4.32 -24.70 -4.42
C ASP A 9 -4.43 -24.40 -5.94
N ILE A 10 -5.67 -24.26 -6.40
CA ILE A 10 -6.01 -23.83 -7.76
C ILE A 10 -7.09 -22.77 -7.69
N SER A 11 -6.82 -21.58 -8.22
CA SER A 11 -7.76 -20.46 -8.22
C SER A 11 -8.83 -20.57 -9.34
N LEU A 12 -9.58 -21.66 -9.35
CA LEU A 12 -10.70 -21.89 -10.25
C LEU A 12 -11.99 -21.93 -9.43
N ASP A 13 -13.02 -21.17 -9.84
CA ASP A 13 -14.30 -21.11 -9.16
C ASP A 13 -14.96 -22.47 -8.95
N LYS A 14 -14.78 -23.40 -9.88
CA LYS A 14 -15.30 -24.76 -9.79
C LYS A 14 -14.67 -25.59 -8.67
N LEU A 15 -13.47 -25.23 -8.26
CA LEU A 15 -12.69 -25.90 -7.19
C LEU A 15 -12.67 -25.08 -5.89
N ASP A 16 -13.42 -23.96 -5.83
CA ASP A 16 -13.57 -23.12 -4.64
C ASP A 16 -14.59 -23.72 -3.66
N LYS A 17 -14.31 -24.95 -3.25
CA LYS A 17 -15.02 -25.69 -2.22
C LYS A 17 -14.07 -26.57 -1.43
N THR A 18 -14.46 -26.94 -0.25
CA THR A 18 -13.71 -27.91 0.56
C THR A 18 -13.88 -29.31 -0.01
N PHE A 19 -12.80 -30.06 0.03
CA PHE A 19 -12.77 -31.49 -0.25
C PHE A 19 -12.29 -32.19 1.00
N GLN A 20 -13.02 -33.19 1.46
CA GLN A 20 -12.66 -33.94 2.66
C GLN A 20 -11.74 -35.11 2.30
N TYR A 21 -10.64 -35.26 3.07
CA TYR A 21 -9.68 -36.34 2.96
C TYR A 21 -9.47 -36.99 4.32
N ARG A 22 -9.24 -38.29 4.36
CA ARG A 22 -8.84 -39.03 5.58
C ARG A 22 -7.38 -38.69 5.91
N ILE A 23 -7.08 -38.48 7.17
CA ILE A 23 -5.72 -38.23 7.64
C ILE A 23 -5.08 -39.58 8.00
N PRO A 24 -3.94 -39.97 7.35
CA PRO A 24 -3.20 -41.18 7.73
C PRO A 24 -2.69 -41.10 9.17
N GLU A 25 -2.70 -42.22 9.90
CA GLU A 25 -2.32 -42.27 11.33
C GLU A 25 -0.89 -41.75 11.58
N GLY A 26 0.03 -41.97 10.64
CA GLY A 26 1.43 -41.56 10.78
C GLY A 26 1.71 -40.07 10.63
N ILE A 27 0.73 -39.24 10.25
CA ILE A 27 0.90 -37.79 10.05
C ILE A 27 -0.16 -36.95 10.79
N GLN A 28 -0.98 -37.55 11.63
CA GLN A 28 -2.09 -36.83 12.34
C GLN A 28 -1.61 -35.62 13.13
N ASP A 29 -0.51 -35.76 13.86
CA ASP A 29 0.07 -34.69 14.68
C ASP A 29 0.62 -33.51 13.82
N LEU A 30 0.87 -33.74 12.54
CA LEU A 30 1.40 -32.74 11.62
C LEU A 30 0.29 -31.98 10.87
N ILE A 31 -0.95 -32.48 10.91
CA ILE A 31 -2.07 -31.91 10.16
C ILE A 31 -2.89 -30.99 11.07
N GLN A 32 -2.76 -29.70 10.84
CA GLN A 32 -3.51 -28.65 11.52
C GLN A 32 -4.11 -27.68 10.50
N PRO A 33 -5.15 -26.91 10.85
CA PRO A 33 -5.63 -25.82 10.01
C PRO A 33 -4.48 -24.90 9.59
N GLY A 34 -4.38 -24.58 8.29
CA GLY A 34 -3.32 -23.77 7.72
C GLY A 34 -2.17 -24.55 7.08
N VAL A 35 -2.02 -25.84 7.38
CA VAL A 35 -0.96 -26.66 6.78
C VAL A 35 -1.27 -26.91 5.31
N GLN A 36 -0.25 -26.79 4.47
CA GLN A 36 -0.35 -27.19 3.07
C GLN A 36 -0.05 -28.69 2.92
N VAL A 37 -0.95 -29.39 2.22
CA VAL A 37 -0.89 -30.85 2.05
C VAL A 37 -0.93 -31.24 0.60
N ASP A 38 -0.32 -32.37 0.27
CA ASP A 38 -0.43 -33.02 -1.03
C ASP A 38 -1.63 -33.97 -1.02
N ILE A 39 -2.52 -33.81 -2.00
CA ILE A 39 -3.80 -34.52 -2.09
C ILE A 39 -3.92 -35.26 -3.44
N PRO A 40 -4.55 -36.45 -3.46
CA PRO A 40 -4.90 -37.14 -4.68
C PRO A 40 -6.15 -36.53 -5.30
N PHE A 41 -6.05 -35.91 -6.47
CA PHE A 41 -7.16 -35.25 -7.16
C PHE A 41 -7.31 -35.81 -8.59
N GLY A 42 -8.32 -36.67 -8.80
CA GLY A 42 -8.44 -37.46 -10.02
C GLY A 42 -7.22 -38.39 -10.19
N ASN A 43 -6.52 -38.25 -11.32
CA ASN A 43 -5.30 -38.96 -11.63
C ASN A 43 -4.01 -38.13 -11.38
N ARG A 44 -4.13 -36.99 -10.67
CA ARG A 44 -3.02 -36.08 -10.40
C ARG A 44 -2.85 -35.89 -8.91
N THR A 45 -1.66 -35.53 -8.49
CA THR A 45 -1.39 -34.99 -7.17
C THR A 45 -1.47 -33.47 -7.28
N LEU A 46 -2.23 -32.86 -6.38
CA LEU A 46 -2.34 -31.41 -6.24
C LEU A 46 -1.97 -31.02 -4.81
N THR A 47 -1.70 -29.76 -4.60
CA THR A 47 -1.53 -29.19 -3.26
C THR A 47 -2.83 -28.50 -2.81
N GLY A 48 -3.05 -28.46 -1.50
CA GLY A 48 -4.19 -27.75 -0.90
C GLY A 48 -3.88 -27.30 0.52
N TYR A 49 -4.70 -26.40 1.04
CA TYR A 49 -4.61 -25.92 2.43
C TYR A 49 -5.68 -26.59 3.27
N VAL A 50 -5.28 -27.13 4.42
CA VAL A 50 -6.20 -27.63 5.44
C VAL A 50 -6.93 -26.43 6.08
N ILE A 51 -8.26 -26.44 6.00
CA ILE A 51 -9.09 -25.38 6.57
C ILE A 51 -9.59 -25.81 7.94
N GLU A 52 -9.89 -27.08 8.11
CA GLU A 52 -10.46 -27.66 9.30
C GLU A 52 -10.05 -29.11 9.45
N VAL A 53 -9.85 -29.55 10.67
CA VAL A 53 -9.68 -30.98 11.05
C VAL A 53 -10.89 -31.38 11.87
N THR A 54 -11.54 -32.47 11.50
CA THR A 54 -12.77 -32.98 12.14
C THR A 54 -12.75 -34.50 12.28
N ASP A 55 -13.49 -35.03 13.21
CA ASP A 55 -13.72 -36.47 13.36
C ASP A 55 -14.98 -36.94 12.60
N ASP A 56 -15.77 -35.99 12.08
CA ASP A 56 -17.01 -36.26 11.36
C ASP A 56 -16.75 -36.47 9.87
N ALA A 57 -17.23 -37.57 9.32
CA ALA A 57 -17.20 -37.83 7.88
C ALA A 57 -18.39 -37.17 7.21
N GLU A 58 -18.14 -36.21 6.30
CA GLU A 58 -19.19 -35.57 5.49
C GLU A 58 -19.64 -36.44 4.29
N PHE A 59 -18.84 -37.45 3.94
CA PHE A 59 -19.06 -38.33 2.80
C PHE A 59 -18.90 -39.80 3.19
N ASP A 60 -19.26 -40.69 2.27
CA ASP A 60 -19.07 -42.14 2.43
C ASP A 60 -17.59 -42.48 2.74
N VAL A 61 -17.34 -42.99 3.94
CA VAL A 61 -16.00 -43.31 4.46
C VAL A 61 -15.21 -44.20 3.49
N ALA A 62 -15.89 -45.13 2.81
CA ALA A 62 -15.26 -46.04 1.85
C ALA A 62 -14.76 -45.35 0.57
N LYS A 63 -15.31 -44.15 0.24
CA LYS A 63 -14.97 -43.37 -0.94
C LYS A 63 -14.05 -42.19 -0.63
N THR A 64 -13.84 -41.86 0.65
CA THR A 64 -12.99 -40.75 1.07
C THR A 64 -11.52 -41.14 0.91
N LYS A 65 -10.80 -40.44 0.04
CA LYS A 65 -9.37 -40.66 -0.22
C LYS A 65 -8.52 -40.18 0.97
N GLU A 66 -7.31 -40.71 1.09
CA GLU A 66 -6.33 -40.25 2.07
C GLU A 66 -5.48 -39.07 1.55
N LEU A 67 -5.00 -38.23 2.48
CA LEU A 67 -3.90 -37.30 2.20
C LEU A 67 -2.64 -38.08 1.83
N ILE A 68 -1.83 -37.51 0.92
CA ILE A 68 -0.54 -38.08 0.55
C ILE A 68 0.51 -37.73 1.60
N GLY A 69 0.47 -36.49 2.11
CA GLY A 69 1.39 -36.00 3.13
C GLY A 69 1.37 -34.47 3.26
N VAL A 70 2.20 -33.97 4.16
CA VAL A 70 2.46 -32.53 4.29
C VAL A 70 3.34 -32.08 3.12
N HIS A 71 2.96 -30.98 2.47
CA HIS A 71 3.73 -30.44 1.34
C HIS A 71 5.08 -29.90 1.82
N LYS A 72 6.19 -30.41 1.26
CA LYS A 72 7.54 -30.07 1.69
C LYS A 72 7.87 -28.60 1.39
N GLY A 73 8.37 -27.89 2.42
CA GLY A 73 8.84 -26.51 2.30
C GLY A 73 7.71 -25.46 2.21
N SER A 74 6.48 -25.82 2.56
CA SER A 74 5.39 -24.88 2.71
C SER A 74 5.42 -24.17 4.08
N VAL A 75 4.85 -22.96 4.12
CA VAL A 75 4.64 -22.19 5.35
C VAL A 75 3.18 -22.37 5.76
N PRO A 76 2.89 -22.85 6.99
CA PRO A 76 1.51 -22.98 7.46
C PRO A 76 0.90 -21.60 7.68
N ILE A 77 -0.42 -21.50 7.49
CA ILE A 77 -1.21 -20.28 7.71
C ILE A 77 -1.81 -20.35 9.13
N GLU A 78 -1.65 -19.28 9.90
CA GLU A 78 -2.27 -19.18 11.24
C GLU A 78 -3.80 -19.21 11.15
N SER A 79 -4.45 -19.86 12.12
CA SER A 79 -5.91 -20.04 12.13
C SER A 79 -6.68 -18.73 12.04
N GLN A 80 -6.19 -17.67 12.69
CA GLN A 80 -6.80 -16.34 12.62
C GLN A 80 -6.74 -15.74 11.20
N LEU A 81 -5.64 -15.97 10.46
CA LEU A 81 -5.50 -15.51 9.08
C LEU A 81 -6.39 -16.32 8.13
N ILE A 82 -6.66 -17.60 8.42
CA ILE A 82 -7.65 -18.40 7.67
C ILE A 82 -9.05 -17.82 7.86
N ALA A 83 -9.44 -17.50 9.11
CA ALA A 83 -10.73 -16.88 9.39
C ALA A 83 -10.86 -15.52 8.67
N LEU A 84 -9.78 -14.72 8.67
CA LEU A 84 -9.71 -13.46 7.94
C LEU A 84 -9.83 -13.67 6.42
N ALA A 85 -9.18 -14.69 5.85
CA ALA A 85 -9.31 -15.05 4.44
C ALA A 85 -10.76 -15.44 4.09
N GLY A 86 -11.44 -16.18 4.96
CA GLY A 86 -12.86 -16.52 4.81
C GLY A 86 -13.76 -15.28 4.80
N TRP A 87 -13.50 -14.33 5.69
CA TRP A 87 -14.19 -13.04 5.71
C TRP A 87 -13.92 -12.23 4.42
N MET A 88 -12.65 -12.17 3.98
CA MET A 88 -12.28 -11.48 2.74
C MET A 88 -12.96 -12.09 1.51
N ARG A 89 -12.99 -13.42 1.41
CA ARG A 89 -13.70 -14.13 0.33
C ARG A 89 -15.17 -13.71 0.26
N LYS A 90 -15.85 -13.71 1.40
CA LYS A 90 -17.27 -13.36 1.50
C LYS A 90 -17.53 -11.91 1.07
N ASN A 91 -16.74 -10.98 1.58
CA ASN A 91 -16.99 -9.54 1.43
C ASN A 91 -16.47 -8.96 0.12
N TYR A 92 -15.45 -9.57 -0.50
CA TYR A 92 -14.83 -9.03 -1.74
C TYR A 92 -15.01 -9.92 -2.97
N GLY A 93 -15.71 -11.05 -2.85
CA GLY A 93 -16.02 -11.91 -4.00
C GLY A 93 -14.79 -12.47 -4.69
N SER A 94 -13.92 -13.14 -3.93
CA SER A 94 -12.79 -13.90 -4.44
C SER A 94 -12.98 -15.40 -4.19
N THR A 95 -12.10 -16.23 -4.76
CA THR A 95 -11.98 -17.62 -4.33
C THR A 95 -11.29 -17.70 -2.98
N MET A 96 -11.55 -18.76 -2.22
CA MET A 96 -10.84 -18.99 -0.94
C MET A 96 -9.34 -19.12 -1.15
N ASN A 97 -8.92 -19.76 -2.23
CA ASN A 97 -7.52 -19.88 -2.59
C ASN A 97 -6.85 -18.50 -2.83
N GLN A 98 -7.53 -17.56 -3.53
CA GLN A 98 -7.02 -16.20 -3.71
C GLN A 98 -6.90 -15.46 -2.38
N ALA A 99 -7.89 -15.62 -1.49
CA ALA A 99 -7.86 -15.01 -0.17
C ALA A 99 -6.73 -15.58 0.69
N LEU A 100 -6.56 -16.91 0.73
CA LEU A 100 -5.46 -17.58 1.44
C LEU A 100 -4.08 -17.13 0.93
N LYS A 101 -3.89 -17.04 -0.39
CA LYS A 101 -2.63 -16.54 -0.98
C LYS A 101 -2.35 -15.07 -0.65
N THR A 102 -3.38 -14.31 -0.35
CA THR A 102 -3.25 -12.90 0.03
C THR A 102 -2.80 -12.77 1.49
N VAL A 103 -3.38 -13.55 2.39
CA VAL A 103 -3.03 -13.53 3.82
C VAL A 103 -1.70 -14.24 4.11
N LEU A 104 -1.20 -15.05 3.19
CA LEU A 104 0.13 -15.65 3.24
C LEU A 104 1.06 -14.94 2.25
N PRO A 105 1.77 -13.88 2.65
CA PRO A 105 2.63 -13.11 1.76
C PRO A 105 3.91 -13.86 1.35
N ILE A 106 4.16 -15.02 1.95
CA ILE A 106 5.35 -15.86 1.77
C ILE A 106 4.92 -17.20 1.18
N LYS A 107 5.53 -17.58 0.05
CA LYS A 107 5.10 -18.75 -0.71
C LYS A 107 5.90 -20.02 -0.43
N LYS A 108 7.13 -19.88 0.06
CA LYS A 108 8.04 -21.00 0.30
C LYS A 108 8.98 -20.71 1.45
N GLN A 109 9.29 -21.76 2.21
CA GLN A 109 10.40 -21.73 3.16
C GLN A 109 11.71 -21.49 2.43
N THR A 110 12.57 -20.68 3.01
CA THR A 110 13.94 -20.48 2.54
C THR A 110 14.90 -20.94 3.64
N LYS A 111 16.06 -21.44 3.23
CA LYS A 111 17.08 -21.83 4.20
C LYS A 111 17.51 -20.61 4.99
N GLN A 112 17.55 -20.74 6.30
CA GLN A 112 18.16 -19.75 7.20
C GLN A 112 19.63 -19.55 6.86
N VAL A 113 20.17 -18.38 7.16
CA VAL A 113 21.61 -18.16 7.01
C VAL A 113 22.30 -18.81 8.19
N GLU A 114 23.11 -19.83 7.88
CA GLU A 114 23.99 -20.44 8.85
C GLU A 114 25.28 -19.61 8.92
N HIS A 115 25.48 -18.93 10.05
CA HIS A 115 26.77 -18.37 10.40
C HIS A 115 27.56 -19.44 11.16
N ARG A 116 28.67 -19.86 10.57
CA ARG A 116 29.60 -20.78 11.22
C ARG A 116 30.75 -20.00 11.77
N SER A 117 31.09 -20.25 13.02
CA SER A 117 32.27 -19.73 13.66
C SER A 117 33.12 -20.87 14.21
N VAL A 118 34.40 -20.62 14.35
CA VAL A 118 35.35 -21.52 14.95
C VAL A 118 35.82 -20.93 16.25
N THR A 119 35.74 -21.70 17.34
CA THR A 119 36.19 -21.32 18.69
C THR A 119 37.17 -22.35 19.23
N LEU A 120 37.93 -22.03 20.27
CA LEU A 120 38.79 -22.97 20.97
C LEU A 120 37.93 -24.03 21.69
N GLY A 121 38.22 -25.32 21.44
CA GLY A 121 37.66 -26.44 22.18
C GLY A 121 38.47 -26.86 23.40
N ILE A 122 39.62 -26.25 23.63
CA ILE A 122 40.56 -26.51 24.71
C ILE A 122 40.95 -25.22 25.42
N PRO A 123 41.41 -25.26 26.71
CA PRO A 123 41.89 -24.09 27.39
C PRO A 123 43.06 -23.42 26.68
N LYS A 124 43.18 -22.09 26.76
CA LYS A 124 44.28 -21.29 26.13
C LYS A 124 45.67 -21.82 26.42
N GLY A 125 45.94 -22.27 27.67
CA GLY A 125 47.23 -22.86 28.03
C GLY A 125 47.56 -24.13 27.27
N GLU A 126 46.61 -25.00 27.07
CA GLU A 126 46.77 -26.23 26.25
C GLU A 126 46.88 -25.87 24.78
N ALA A 127 46.12 -24.86 24.31
CA ALA A 127 46.20 -24.39 22.93
C ALA A 127 47.62 -23.87 22.59
N MET A 128 48.25 -23.13 23.51
CA MET A 128 49.66 -22.67 23.36
C MET A 128 50.64 -23.85 23.23
N GLN A 129 50.50 -24.89 24.06
CA GLN A 129 51.34 -26.09 23.95
C GLN A 129 51.17 -26.81 22.65
N LYS A 130 49.91 -26.96 22.17
CA LYS A 130 49.61 -27.58 20.88
C LYS A 130 50.10 -26.71 19.72
N LEU A 131 50.06 -25.37 19.83
CA LEU A 131 50.63 -24.47 18.84
C LEU A 131 52.12 -24.73 18.64
N ALA A 132 52.90 -24.76 19.73
CA ALA A 132 54.32 -25.07 19.68
C ALA A 132 54.60 -26.43 19.05
N LEU A 133 53.79 -27.45 19.35
CA LEU A 133 53.89 -28.78 18.74
C LEU A 133 53.60 -28.76 17.23
N PHE A 134 52.56 -28.00 16.78
CA PHE A 134 52.21 -27.88 15.37
C PHE A 134 53.28 -27.13 14.57
N GLU A 135 53.91 -26.12 15.19
CA GLU A 135 55.05 -25.41 14.60
C GLU A 135 56.29 -26.32 14.44
N ALA A 136 56.62 -27.08 15.47
CA ALA A 136 57.74 -28.05 15.42
C ALA A 136 57.51 -29.15 14.38
N LYS A 137 56.25 -29.54 14.12
CA LYS A 137 55.88 -30.56 13.11
C LYS A 137 55.57 -29.98 11.74
N HIS A 138 55.76 -28.68 11.53
CA HIS A 138 55.46 -27.95 10.30
C HIS A 138 54.01 -28.07 9.83
N TYR A 139 53.03 -28.22 10.75
CA TYR A 139 51.60 -28.22 10.44
C TYR A 139 51.08 -26.79 10.29
N THR A 140 51.59 -26.07 9.29
CA THR A 140 51.43 -24.64 9.08
C THR A 140 49.98 -24.12 9.12
N ALA A 141 49.04 -24.87 8.51
CA ALA A 141 47.61 -24.47 8.48
C ALA A 141 46.96 -24.60 9.87
N LYS A 142 47.30 -25.68 10.64
CA LYS A 142 46.77 -25.88 12.00
C LYS A 142 47.38 -24.85 12.99
N ALA A 143 48.68 -24.57 12.86
CA ALA A 143 49.38 -23.57 13.68
C ALA A 143 48.79 -22.15 13.45
N ARG A 144 48.54 -21.81 12.18
CA ARG A 144 47.94 -20.52 11.81
C ARG A 144 46.57 -20.32 12.44
N LEU A 145 45.68 -21.30 12.31
CA LEU A 145 44.33 -21.22 12.91
C LEU A 145 44.40 -21.11 14.43
N LEU A 146 45.26 -21.92 15.06
CA LEU A 146 45.36 -21.97 16.52
C LEU A 146 45.96 -20.66 17.09
N ARG A 147 46.90 -20.05 16.38
CA ARG A 147 47.49 -18.75 16.75
C ARG A 147 46.44 -17.63 16.82
N GLU A 148 45.63 -17.52 15.74
CA GLU A 148 44.54 -16.53 15.66
C GLU A 148 43.46 -16.80 16.73
N LEU A 149 43.08 -18.09 16.96
CA LEU A 149 42.09 -18.42 17.99
C LEU A 149 42.58 -18.17 19.43
N ILE A 150 43.89 -18.14 19.69
CA ILE A 150 44.48 -17.78 20.99
C ILE A 150 44.33 -16.27 21.23
N GLU A 151 44.43 -15.46 20.19
CA GLU A 151 44.26 -14.00 20.25
C GLU A 151 42.75 -13.60 20.23
N GLU A 152 41.99 -14.17 19.29
CA GLU A 152 40.56 -13.91 19.16
C GLU A 152 39.76 -15.21 19.48
N GLU A 153 38.97 -15.17 20.55
CA GLU A 153 38.27 -16.36 21.06
C GLU A 153 37.28 -16.99 20.04
N ARG A 154 36.87 -16.22 19.03
CA ARG A 154 35.91 -16.65 18.03
C ARG A 154 36.23 -16.01 16.68
N ILE A 155 36.30 -16.83 15.62
CA ILE A 155 36.58 -16.38 14.26
C ILE A 155 35.51 -16.94 13.31
N ASP A 156 35.02 -16.10 12.40
CA ASP A 156 34.05 -16.53 11.36
C ASP A 156 34.67 -17.61 10.44
N TYR A 157 33.90 -18.68 10.16
CA TYR A 157 34.35 -19.82 9.38
C TYR A 157 34.78 -19.43 7.95
N ALA A 158 34.11 -18.44 7.33
CA ALA A 158 34.47 -17.98 6.00
C ALA A 158 35.79 -17.19 6.04
N LEU A 159 36.07 -16.43 7.09
CA LEU A 159 37.37 -15.77 7.31
C LEU A 159 38.48 -16.80 7.48
N VAL A 160 38.24 -17.89 8.23
CA VAL A 160 39.21 -18.98 8.41
C VAL A 160 39.52 -19.63 7.07
N THR A 161 38.55 -19.92 6.24
CA THR A 161 38.76 -20.60 4.96
C THR A 161 39.32 -19.68 3.88
N GLN A 162 38.85 -18.46 3.77
CA GLN A 162 39.19 -17.55 2.66
C GLN A 162 40.37 -16.64 2.95
N LYS A 163 40.52 -16.15 4.19
CA LYS A 163 41.57 -15.19 4.59
C LYS A 163 42.75 -15.90 5.28
N LEU A 164 42.48 -16.80 6.21
CA LEU A 164 43.55 -17.57 6.87
C LEU A 164 43.99 -18.77 6.01
N ASN A 165 43.32 -19.05 4.89
CA ASN A 165 43.65 -20.11 3.96
C ASN A 165 43.81 -21.49 4.63
N VAL A 166 42.87 -21.84 5.53
CA VAL A 166 42.77 -23.11 6.22
C VAL A 166 41.65 -23.93 5.61
N SER A 167 41.97 -25.13 5.12
CA SER A 167 40.98 -25.96 4.44
C SER A 167 39.87 -26.45 5.39
N ALA A 168 38.67 -26.63 4.86
CA ALA A 168 37.54 -27.22 5.59
C ALA A 168 37.86 -28.58 6.22
N ALA A 169 38.69 -29.41 5.52
CA ALA A 169 39.14 -30.68 6.03
C ALA A 169 40.05 -30.52 7.26
N THR A 170 40.93 -29.52 7.26
CA THR A 170 41.80 -29.22 8.40
C THR A 170 40.98 -28.77 9.62
N ILE A 171 40.00 -27.87 9.42
CA ILE A 171 39.14 -27.39 10.51
C ILE A 171 38.33 -28.57 11.09
N ARG A 172 37.74 -29.41 10.24
CA ARG A 172 37.01 -30.61 10.67
C ARG A 172 37.88 -31.57 11.45
N GLY A 173 39.10 -31.87 10.96
CA GLY A 173 40.03 -32.76 11.64
C GLY A 173 40.51 -32.21 12.99
N MET A 174 40.60 -30.90 13.16
CA MET A 174 40.87 -30.27 14.46
C MET A 174 39.65 -30.30 15.38
N SER A 175 38.45 -30.21 14.83
CA SER A 175 37.19 -30.31 15.57
C SER A 175 36.95 -31.76 16.06
N GLU A 176 37.21 -32.75 15.23
CA GLU A 176 37.15 -34.17 15.63
C GLU A 176 38.14 -34.52 16.74
N GLN A 177 39.26 -33.81 16.82
CA GLN A 177 40.25 -33.93 17.89
C GLN A 177 39.92 -33.12 19.14
N GLY A 178 38.77 -32.41 19.15
CA GLY A 178 38.34 -31.53 20.25
C GLY A 178 39.17 -30.28 20.44
N ILE A 179 40.06 -29.95 19.49
CA ILE A 179 40.97 -28.77 19.61
C ILE A 179 40.21 -27.48 19.32
N VAL A 180 39.30 -27.55 18.36
CA VAL A 180 38.39 -26.41 18.03
C VAL A 180 36.95 -26.91 18.01
N VAL A 181 36.02 -25.99 18.23
CA VAL A 181 34.58 -26.24 18.12
C VAL A 181 34.06 -25.44 16.93
N ILE A 182 33.28 -26.05 16.07
CA ILE A 182 32.56 -25.37 15.01
C ILE A 182 31.15 -25.09 15.55
N GLU A 183 30.92 -23.83 15.89
CA GLU A 183 29.59 -23.37 16.30
C GLU A 183 28.82 -22.96 15.04
N THR A 184 27.61 -23.50 14.87
CA THR A 184 26.70 -23.09 13.83
C THR A 184 25.57 -22.33 14.51
N THR A 185 25.52 -21.03 14.31
CA THR A 185 24.41 -20.20 14.73
C THR A 185 23.53 -19.90 13.52
N THR A 186 22.27 -20.24 13.61
CA THR A 186 21.29 -19.81 12.63
C THR A 186 20.84 -18.41 13.00
N SER A 187 21.00 -17.46 12.10
CA SER A 187 20.46 -16.13 12.28
C SER A 187 19.48 -15.79 11.19
N TYR A 188 18.44 -15.05 11.56
CA TYR A 188 17.53 -14.48 10.59
C TYR A 188 18.16 -13.23 9.97
N ARG A 189 17.96 -13.04 8.66
CA ARG A 189 18.35 -11.80 7.99
C ARG A 189 17.53 -10.66 8.58
N ASN A 190 18.18 -9.68 9.18
CA ASN A 190 17.52 -8.48 9.68
C ASN A 190 17.83 -7.31 8.73
N PRO A 191 16.85 -6.73 8.03
CA PRO A 191 17.08 -5.61 7.13
C PRO A 191 17.45 -4.30 7.84
N VAL A 192 17.41 -4.26 9.17
CA VAL A 192 17.66 -3.09 10.02
C VAL A 192 18.92 -3.29 10.90
N GLU A 193 19.71 -4.35 10.69
CA GLU A 193 20.91 -4.64 11.50
C GLU A 193 22.00 -3.55 11.41
N HIS A 194 22.69 -3.34 12.54
CA HIS A 194 23.91 -2.52 12.71
C HIS A 194 23.75 -1.00 12.80
N LEU A 195 22.60 -0.52 13.24
CA LEU A 195 22.42 0.92 13.45
C LEU A 195 22.58 1.26 14.95
N ALA A 196 23.49 2.20 15.25
CA ALA A 196 23.66 2.67 16.62
C ALA A 196 22.36 3.29 17.14
N GLN A 197 21.83 2.73 18.23
CA GLN A 197 20.67 3.27 18.91
C GLN A 197 21.01 4.66 19.49
N LYS A 198 20.15 5.63 19.20
CA LYS A 198 20.12 6.89 19.95
C LYS A 198 18.78 6.94 20.65
N GLU A 199 18.77 6.96 21.96
CA GLU A 199 17.53 7.21 22.71
C GLU A 199 16.89 8.50 22.20
N TYR A 200 15.71 8.38 21.62
CA TYR A 200 14.96 9.50 21.07
C TYR A 200 13.57 9.51 21.70
N ARG A 201 13.34 10.44 22.58
CA ARG A 201 12.03 10.69 23.16
C ARG A 201 11.74 12.19 23.12
N LEU A 202 10.76 12.60 22.30
CA LEU A 202 10.29 13.97 22.27
C LEU A 202 9.18 14.19 23.31
N LYS A 203 9.18 15.38 23.89
CA LYS A 203 8.09 15.80 24.78
C LYS A 203 6.87 16.13 23.93
N LEU A 204 5.74 15.49 24.23
CA LEU A 204 4.46 15.77 23.58
C LEU A 204 3.96 17.18 23.97
N ASN A 205 3.29 17.84 23.02
CA ASN A 205 2.51 19.03 23.32
C ASN A 205 1.14 18.64 23.93
N GLU A 206 0.38 19.62 24.38
CA GLU A 206 -0.92 19.40 25.06
C GLU A 206 -1.97 18.69 24.18
N GLU A 207 -2.00 18.96 22.86
CA GLU A 207 -2.94 18.29 21.94
C GLU A 207 -2.54 16.83 21.75
N GLN A 208 -1.25 16.56 21.51
CA GLN A 208 -0.72 15.21 21.37
C GLN A 208 -0.93 14.40 22.64
N GLN A 209 -0.67 15.00 23.82
CA GLN A 209 -0.86 14.32 25.10
C GLN A 209 -2.34 13.96 25.31
N ARG A 210 -3.28 14.87 25.05
CA ARG A 210 -4.73 14.59 25.15
C ARG A 210 -5.15 13.42 24.25
N VAL A 211 -4.61 13.35 23.03
CA VAL A 211 -4.90 12.25 22.12
C VAL A 211 -4.39 10.92 22.68
N VAL A 212 -3.15 10.91 23.16
CA VAL A 212 -2.56 9.71 23.79
C VAL A 212 -3.38 9.29 25.01
N ASP A 213 -3.66 10.22 25.92
CA ASP A 213 -4.43 9.93 27.14
C ASP A 213 -5.83 9.39 26.84
N THR A 214 -6.48 9.89 25.77
CA THR A 214 -7.79 9.38 25.34
C THR A 214 -7.73 7.93 24.90
N VAL A 215 -6.75 7.59 24.07
CA VAL A 215 -6.62 6.24 23.50
C VAL A 215 -6.16 5.24 24.57
N THR A 216 -5.19 5.62 25.41
CA THR A 216 -4.68 4.78 26.48
C THR A 216 -5.73 4.54 27.57
N HIS A 217 -6.49 5.57 27.95
CA HIS A 217 -7.59 5.42 28.88
C HIS A 217 -8.67 4.44 28.37
N ASP A 218 -9.09 4.56 27.10
CA ASP A 218 -10.00 3.58 26.50
C ASP A 218 -9.40 2.16 26.51
N TRP A 219 -8.09 2.06 26.24
CA TRP A 219 -7.37 0.81 26.25
C TRP A 219 -7.39 0.15 27.65
N ASP A 220 -7.04 0.91 28.68
CA ASP A 220 -6.96 0.44 30.07
C ASP A 220 -8.34 -0.01 30.59
N GLU A 221 -9.42 0.65 30.13
CA GLU A 221 -10.78 0.24 30.41
C GLU A 221 -11.30 -0.94 29.57
N GLY A 222 -10.44 -1.55 28.76
CA GLY A 222 -10.79 -2.70 27.91
C GLY A 222 -11.60 -2.32 26.65
N ARG A 223 -11.82 -1.04 26.39
CA ARG A 223 -12.51 -0.57 25.19
C ARG A 223 -11.59 -0.54 23.98
N ARG A 224 -12.04 -1.10 22.88
CA ARG A 224 -11.29 -1.15 21.61
C ARG A 224 -12.10 -0.45 20.55
N HIS A 225 -11.47 0.58 19.95
CA HIS A 225 -12.13 1.43 18.97
C HIS A 225 -11.30 1.55 17.69
N THR A 226 -11.95 2.01 16.63
CA THR A 226 -11.29 2.62 15.48
C THR A 226 -11.25 4.12 15.71
N TYR A 227 -10.05 4.69 15.73
CA TYR A 227 -9.80 6.12 15.89
C TYR A 227 -9.41 6.73 14.55
N LEU A 228 -9.94 7.88 14.22
CA LEU A 228 -9.48 8.73 13.13
C LEU A 228 -8.67 9.88 13.70
N LEU A 229 -7.35 9.84 13.53
CA LEU A 229 -6.43 10.91 13.94
C LEU A 229 -6.22 11.88 12.78
N LYS A 230 -7.02 12.94 12.75
CA LYS A 230 -6.89 14.06 11.82
C LYS A 230 -5.85 15.03 12.39
N GLY A 231 -4.73 15.20 11.71
CA GLY A 231 -3.68 16.11 12.19
C GLY A 231 -3.06 16.87 11.04
N VAL A 232 -3.00 18.20 11.12
CA VAL A 232 -2.38 19.02 10.08
C VAL A 232 -0.97 18.53 9.75
N THR A 233 -0.50 18.83 8.55
CA THR A 233 0.86 18.43 8.13
C THR A 233 1.90 19.03 9.09
N GLY A 234 2.75 18.18 9.68
CA GLY A 234 3.73 18.60 10.68
C GLY A 234 3.18 18.73 12.11
N SER A 235 2.00 18.17 12.41
CA SER A 235 1.43 18.13 13.77
C SER A 235 2.08 17.12 14.71
N GLY A 236 2.99 16.26 14.19
CA GLY A 236 3.67 15.23 14.98
C GLY A 236 2.83 13.97 15.24
N LYS A 237 1.97 13.57 14.32
CA LYS A 237 1.22 12.28 14.38
C LYS A 237 2.11 11.10 14.72
N THR A 238 3.31 11.05 14.15
CA THR A 238 4.26 9.97 14.37
C THR A 238 4.65 9.84 15.86
N GLU A 239 4.80 10.94 16.57
CA GLU A 239 5.14 10.93 18.02
C GLU A 239 3.97 10.37 18.85
N VAL A 240 2.72 10.69 18.45
CA VAL A 240 1.54 10.07 19.05
C VAL A 240 1.55 8.56 18.82
N TYR A 241 1.85 8.11 17.59
CA TYR A 241 1.96 6.67 17.31
C TYR A 241 3.02 6.01 18.20
N MET A 242 4.18 6.65 18.37
CA MET A 242 5.26 6.11 19.21
C MET A 242 4.82 5.91 20.68
N GLU A 243 4.05 6.85 21.25
CA GLU A 243 3.55 6.70 22.62
C GLU A 243 2.48 5.61 22.72
N LEU A 244 1.56 5.53 21.76
CA LEU A 244 0.54 4.46 21.72
C LEU A 244 1.18 3.07 21.57
N ILE A 245 2.20 2.95 20.72
CA ILE A 245 2.97 1.72 20.55
C ILE A 245 3.63 1.34 21.88
N ALA A 246 4.31 2.29 22.53
CA ALA A 246 4.99 2.03 23.81
C ALA A 246 4.02 1.52 24.87
N HIS A 247 2.80 2.10 24.96
CA HIS A 247 1.76 1.67 25.88
C HIS A 247 1.32 0.21 25.62
N VAL A 248 1.02 -0.11 24.36
CA VAL A 248 0.56 -1.44 23.94
C VAL A 248 1.64 -2.51 24.15
N LEU A 249 2.91 -2.15 23.90
CA LEU A 249 4.04 -3.05 24.14
C LEU A 249 4.29 -3.31 25.64
N ALA A 250 3.94 -2.37 26.51
CA ALA A 250 4.04 -2.55 27.96
C ALA A 250 3.04 -3.60 28.48
N GLU A 251 1.92 -3.78 27.78
CA GLU A 251 0.89 -4.81 28.02
C GLU A 251 1.19 -6.14 27.29
N ASP A 252 2.43 -6.35 26.86
CA ASP A 252 2.88 -7.56 26.13
C ASP A 252 2.04 -7.85 24.87
N ARG A 253 1.56 -6.81 24.19
CA ARG A 253 0.81 -6.91 22.93
C ARG A 253 1.66 -6.39 21.77
N GLN A 254 1.31 -6.82 20.56
CA GLN A 254 2.06 -6.58 19.33
C GLN A 254 1.38 -5.53 18.44
N VAL A 255 2.13 -4.89 17.56
CA VAL A 255 1.67 -3.74 16.77
C VAL A 255 2.02 -3.89 15.30
N ILE A 256 1.05 -3.57 14.43
CA ILE A 256 1.27 -3.41 12.99
C ILE A 256 1.16 -1.93 12.63
N VAL A 257 2.16 -1.41 11.92
CA VAL A 257 2.15 -0.05 11.41
C VAL A 257 2.17 -0.09 9.88
N LEU A 258 1.07 0.30 9.26
CA LEU A 258 0.98 0.40 7.81
C LEU A 258 1.42 1.80 7.37
N ILE A 259 2.43 1.85 6.50
CA ILE A 259 2.94 3.07 5.88
C ILE A 259 2.96 2.85 4.36
N PRO A 260 2.51 3.81 3.54
CA PRO A 260 2.61 3.70 2.10
C PRO A 260 4.05 3.47 1.65
N GLU A 261 4.29 2.60 0.67
CA GLU A 261 5.64 2.18 0.28
C GLU A 261 6.56 3.37 -0.07
N ILE A 262 6.00 4.42 -0.68
CA ILE A 262 6.72 5.65 -1.02
C ILE A 262 7.15 6.43 0.24
N ALA A 263 6.38 6.37 1.32
CA ALA A 263 6.66 7.05 2.58
C ALA A 263 7.53 6.22 3.54
N LEU A 264 7.73 4.93 3.24
CA LEU A 264 8.57 4.02 4.01
C LEU A 264 10.06 4.27 3.69
N THR A 265 10.55 5.43 4.11
CA THR A 265 11.95 5.82 3.93
C THR A 265 12.84 5.28 5.03
N TYR A 266 14.14 5.26 4.78
CA TYR A 266 15.14 4.93 5.80
C TYR A 266 14.95 5.76 7.07
N GLN A 267 14.72 7.07 6.94
CA GLN A 267 14.51 7.97 8.09
C GLN A 267 13.28 7.59 8.91
N THR A 268 12.18 7.20 8.25
CA THR A 268 10.97 6.76 8.94
C THR A 268 11.23 5.48 9.74
N VAL A 269 11.87 4.49 9.14
CA VAL A 269 12.23 3.23 9.80
C VAL A 269 13.15 3.49 11.01
N MET A 270 14.15 4.38 10.84
CA MET A 270 15.09 4.71 11.88
C MET A 270 14.46 5.38 13.11
N ARG A 271 13.40 6.16 12.94
CA ARG A 271 12.66 6.73 14.08
C ARG A 271 12.10 5.64 14.98
N PHE A 272 11.49 4.61 14.40
CA PHE A 272 10.97 3.47 15.16
C PHE A 272 12.10 2.63 15.76
N TYR A 273 13.13 2.34 14.97
CA TYR A 273 14.27 1.55 15.46
C TYR A 273 15.01 2.22 16.61
N ASN A 274 15.25 3.53 16.53
CA ASN A 274 15.90 4.30 17.60
C ASN A 274 15.13 4.23 18.92
N ARG A 275 13.80 4.08 18.87
CA ARG A 275 12.98 4.01 20.08
C ARG A 275 12.76 2.60 20.59
N PHE A 276 12.55 1.63 19.71
CA PHE A 276 12.11 0.28 20.06
C PHE A 276 13.16 -0.81 19.79
N GLY A 277 14.28 -0.47 19.15
CA GLY A 277 15.39 -1.38 18.88
C GLY A 277 14.99 -2.58 18.02
N ASP A 278 15.53 -3.74 18.37
CA ASP A 278 15.39 -5.00 17.62
C ASP A 278 13.96 -5.59 17.68
N ARG A 279 13.06 -5.01 18.49
CA ARG A 279 11.64 -5.35 18.51
C ARG A 279 10.91 -4.90 17.22
N VAL A 280 11.57 -4.07 16.39
CA VAL A 280 11.04 -3.55 15.11
C VAL A 280 11.52 -4.40 13.96
N SER A 281 10.61 -4.72 13.06
CA SER A 281 10.93 -5.26 11.75
C SER A 281 10.16 -4.54 10.65
N ILE A 282 10.63 -4.73 9.41
CA ILE A 282 10.04 -4.12 8.23
C ILE A 282 9.63 -5.18 7.20
N MET A 283 8.54 -4.90 6.50
CA MET A 283 8.09 -5.64 5.33
C MET A 283 7.96 -4.66 4.16
N ASN A 284 8.63 -4.91 3.04
CA ASN A 284 8.49 -4.10 1.84
C ASN A 284 8.68 -4.94 0.56
N SER A 285 8.42 -4.35 -0.61
CA SER A 285 8.55 -5.04 -1.90
C SER A 285 10.00 -5.29 -2.30
N ARG A 286 10.96 -4.55 -1.73
CA ARG A 286 12.40 -4.66 -2.04
C ARG A 286 13.07 -5.85 -1.34
N LEU A 287 12.46 -6.41 -0.29
CA LEU A 287 12.97 -7.58 0.41
C LEU A 287 12.94 -8.82 -0.51
N SER A 288 14.02 -9.57 -0.50
CA SER A 288 14.08 -10.90 -1.11
C SER A 288 13.07 -11.86 -0.47
N GLN A 289 12.80 -12.97 -1.11
CA GLN A 289 11.91 -14.00 -0.55
C GLN A 289 12.44 -14.56 0.78
N GLY A 290 13.78 -14.69 0.90
CA GLY A 290 14.41 -15.14 2.13
C GLY A 290 14.27 -14.16 3.27
N GLU A 291 14.53 -12.89 3.03
CA GLU A 291 14.34 -11.84 4.04
C GLU A 291 12.89 -11.74 4.52
N ARG A 292 11.91 -11.83 3.60
CA ARG A 292 10.48 -11.85 3.99
C ARG A 292 10.13 -13.06 4.84
N TYR A 293 10.69 -14.24 4.50
CA TYR A 293 10.49 -15.45 5.28
C TYR A 293 11.07 -15.29 6.69
N ASP A 294 12.29 -14.77 6.80
CA ASP A 294 12.94 -14.57 8.09
C ASP A 294 12.14 -13.57 8.98
N GLN A 295 11.60 -12.48 8.41
CA GLN A 295 10.75 -11.54 9.18
C GLN A 295 9.42 -12.19 9.60
N PHE A 296 8.85 -13.05 8.79
CA PHE A 296 7.64 -13.79 9.11
C PHE A 296 7.88 -14.76 10.28
N GLU A 297 8.98 -15.53 10.24
CA GLU A 297 9.35 -16.44 11.33
C GLU A 297 9.67 -15.67 12.62
N ARG A 298 10.39 -14.55 12.54
CA ARG A 298 10.65 -13.69 13.72
C ARG A 298 9.36 -13.15 14.34
N ALA A 299 8.37 -12.82 13.53
CA ALA A 299 7.07 -12.40 14.04
C ALA A 299 6.32 -13.55 14.74
N LYS A 300 6.43 -14.76 14.19
CA LYS A 300 5.80 -15.97 14.71
C LYS A 300 6.47 -16.45 15.99
N SER A 301 7.80 -16.40 16.08
CA SER A 301 8.57 -16.75 17.28
C SER A 301 8.43 -15.76 18.44
N GLY A 302 7.92 -14.55 18.16
CA GLY A 302 7.87 -13.46 19.14
C GLY A 302 9.16 -12.68 19.31
N ASP A 303 10.13 -12.85 18.39
CA ASP A 303 11.38 -12.09 18.39
C ASP A 303 11.17 -10.61 18.02
N ILE A 304 10.04 -10.29 17.43
CA ILE A 304 9.63 -8.92 17.11
C ILE A 304 8.20 -8.65 17.55
N ASP A 305 7.94 -7.42 17.95
CA ASP A 305 6.63 -6.97 18.41
C ASP A 305 6.02 -5.87 17.53
N ILE A 306 6.83 -5.27 16.65
CA ILE A 306 6.38 -4.22 15.75
C ILE A 306 6.74 -4.61 14.32
N MET A 307 5.72 -4.67 13.46
CA MET A 307 5.91 -4.83 12.02
C MET A 307 5.50 -3.56 11.28
N ILE A 308 6.44 -2.98 10.55
CA ILE A 308 6.20 -1.79 9.72
C ILE A 308 6.22 -2.17 8.26
N GLY A 309 5.28 -1.69 7.48
CA GLY A 309 5.29 -1.96 6.05
C GLY A 309 4.06 -1.46 5.30
N PRO A 310 4.00 -1.73 3.99
CA PRO A 310 2.84 -1.42 3.18
C PRO A 310 1.68 -2.38 3.50
N ARG A 311 0.62 -2.30 2.72
CA ARG A 311 -0.59 -3.12 2.85
C ARG A 311 -0.35 -4.59 3.20
N SER A 312 0.71 -5.21 2.67
CA SER A 312 1.02 -6.64 2.94
C SER A 312 1.47 -6.91 4.37
N ALA A 313 2.00 -5.94 5.10
CA ALA A 313 2.38 -6.09 6.49
C ALA A 313 1.16 -6.37 7.41
N LEU A 314 -0.05 -6.05 6.92
CA LEU A 314 -1.29 -6.36 7.62
C LEU A 314 -1.46 -7.86 7.90
N PHE A 315 -0.80 -8.74 7.19
CA PHE A 315 -0.91 -10.20 7.35
C PHE A 315 0.26 -10.81 8.14
N THR A 316 1.02 -10.03 8.90
CA THR A 316 2.05 -10.53 9.81
C THR A 316 1.43 -11.48 10.85
N PRO A 317 1.99 -12.67 11.11
CA PRO A 317 1.39 -13.68 11.97
C PRO A 317 1.58 -13.38 13.46
N PHE A 318 1.15 -12.22 13.91
CA PHE A 318 1.15 -11.84 15.30
C PHE A 318 0.01 -12.50 16.07
N GLU A 319 0.34 -13.21 17.14
CA GLU A 319 -0.62 -13.90 18.01
C GLU A 319 -1.28 -12.96 19.01
N ARG A 320 -0.53 -11.96 19.50
CA ARG A 320 -0.96 -11.02 20.56
C ARG A 320 -1.18 -9.61 20.00
N LEU A 321 -1.76 -9.52 18.82
CA LEU A 321 -1.99 -8.22 18.16
C LEU A 321 -2.88 -7.33 19.03
N GLY A 322 -2.41 -6.11 19.34
CA GLY A 322 -3.11 -5.12 20.16
C GLY A 322 -3.46 -3.84 19.41
N LEU A 323 -2.65 -3.44 18.46
CA LEU A 323 -2.83 -2.16 17.76
C LEU A 323 -2.47 -2.28 16.29
N ILE A 324 -3.31 -1.69 15.43
CA ILE A 324 -3.00 -1.48 14.02
C ILE A 324 -3.04 0.01 13.74
N ILE A 325 -1.93 0.55 13.25
CA ILE A 325 -1.83 1.96 12.82
C ILE A 325 -1.80 1.99 11.30
N ILE A 326 -2.56 2.85 10.68
CA ILE A 326 -2.53 3.12 9.23
C ILE A 326 -2.21 4.59 9.04
N ASP A 327 -0.97 4.87 8.70
CA ASP A 327 -0.55 6.25 8.40
C ASP A 327 -0.90 6.62 6.96
N GLU A 328 -1.22 7.89 6.73
CA GLU A 328 -1.74 8.40 5.46
C GLU A 328 -2.90 7.51 4.91
N GLU A 329 -3.92 7.25 5.75
CA GLU A 329 -4.99 6.28 5.48
C GLU A 329 -5.77 6.53 4.18
N HIS A 330 -5.73 7.78 3.69
CA HIS A 330 -6.36 8.21 2.44
C HIS A 330 -5.64 7.69 1.18
N GLU A 331 -4.46 7.09 1.32
CA GLU A 331 -3.68 6.65 0.18
C GLU A 331 -4.34 5.51 -0.61
N THR A 332 -4.46 5.70 -1.91
CA THR A 332 -5.10 4.72 -2.81
C THR A 332 -4.36 3.38 -2.85
N SER A 333 -3.07 3.35 -2.47
CA SER A 333 -2.26 2.13 -2.41
C SER A 333 -2.76 1.12 -1.36
N TYR A 334 -3.60 1.54 -0.43
CA TYR A 334 -4.24 0.64 0.53
C TYR A 334 -5.39 -0.19 -0.06
N LYS A 335 -5.90 0.16 -1.24
CA LYS A 335 -6.82 -0.68 -2.01
C LYS A 335 -6.04 -1.67 -2.89
N SER A 336 -6.46 -2.95 -2.89
CA SER A 336 -5.86 -3.97 -3.75
C SER A 336 -6.40 -3.88 -5.17
N GLU A 337 -5.51 -3.89 -6.16
CA GLU A 337 -5.89 -3.97 -7.58
C GLU A 337 -6.19 -5.41 -8.04
N ASN A 338 -5.64 -6.40 -7.32
CA ASN A 338 -5.83 -7.82 -7.59
C ASN A 338 -6.88 -8.42 -6.66
N ALA A 339 -7.54 -9.48 -7.11
CA ALA A 339 -8.51 -10.21 -6.29
C ALA A 339 -7.82 -10.98 -5.12
N PRO A 340 -8.39 -10.90 -3.92
CA PRO A 340 -9.52 -10.08 -3.50
C PRO A 340 -9.17 -8.58 -3.55
N ARG A 341 -10.07 -7.78 -4.11
CA ARG A 341 -9.87 -6.32 -4.21
C ARG A 341 -10.22 -5.62 -2.90
N TYR A 342 -9.52 -5.98 -1.83
CA TYR A 342 -9.78 -5.48 -0.49
C TYR A 342 -9.19 -4.08 -0.26
N HIS A 343 -9.74 -3.37 0.70
CA HIS A 343 -9.16 -2.16 1.27
C HIS A 343 -8.50 -2.49 2.61
N ALA A 344 -7.24 -2.07 2.81
CA ALA A 344 -6.48 -2.41 4.03
C ALA A 344 -7.16 -1.90 5.30
N ARG A 345 -7.82 -0.74 5.29
CA ARG A 345 -8.59 -0.19 6.41
C ARG A 345 -9.68 -1.16 6.89
N GLU A 346 -10.49 -1.66 5.96
CA GLU A 346 -11.60 -2.56 6.30
C GLU A 346 -11.10 -3.90 6.83
N VAL A 347 -10.04 -4.43 6.22
CA VAL A 347 -9.39 -5.68 6.67
C VAL A 347 -8.69 -5.47 8.02
N ALA A 348 -8.07 -4.31 8.26
CA ALA A 348 -7.46 -3.97 9.55
C ALA A 348 -8.51 -3.90 10.67
N ILE A 349 -9.65 -3.27 10.41
CA ILE A 349 -10.76 -3.18 11.38
C ILE A 349 -11.29 -4.58 11.72
N GLU A 350 -11.51 -5.43 10.71
CA GLU A 350 -11.96 -6.81 10.97
C GLU A 350 -10.90 -7.63 11.72
N ARG A 351 -9.62 -7.51 11.33
CA ARG A 351 -8.52 -8.18 12.02
C ARG A 351 -8.40 -7.70 13.47
N ALA A 352 -8.53 -6.40 13.70
CA ALA A 352 -8.53 -5.83 15.06
C ALA A 352 -9.71 -6.36 15.89
N ARG A 353 -10.91 -6.45 15.30
CA ARG A 353 -12.09 -7.03 15.95
C ARG A 353 -11.84 -8.49 16.38
N MET A 354 -11.23 -9.30 15.50
CA MET A 354 -10.89 -10.70 15.80
C MET A 354 -9.86 -10.84 16.92
N ASN A 355 -8.98 -9.85 17.10
CA ASN A 355 -7.87 -9.87 18.08
C ASN A 355 -8.11 -9.00 19.32
N GLN A 356 -9.29 -8.39 19.47
CA GLN A 356 -9.54 -7.38 20.50
C GLN A 356 -8.47 -6.28 20.51
N ALA A 357 -8.17 -5.75 19.33
CA ALA A 357 -7.19 -4.72 19.10
C ALA A 357 -7.86 -3.39 18.74
N SER A 358 -7.15 -2.29 18.88
CA SER A 358 -7.56 -0.96 18.40
C SER A 358 -6.98 -0.66 17.00
N VAL A 359 -7.64 0.25 16.28
CA VAL A 359 -7.14 0.74 14.99
C VAL A 359 -6.99 2.25 15.06
N VAL A 360 -5.85 2.78 14.61
CA VAL A 360 -5.62 4.23 14.47
C VAL A 360 -5.39 4.56 13.00
N LEU A 361 -6.28 5.34 12.42
CA LEU A 361 -6.21 5.84 11.05
C LEU A 361 -5.69 7.26 11.09
N GLY A 362 -4.47 7.49 10.60
CA GLY A 362 -3.86 8.81 10.63
C GLY A 362 -3.81 9.49 9.28
N SER A 363 -4.19 10.75 9.22
CA SER A 363 -4.09 11.56 8.00
C SER A 363 -4.14 13.06 8.30
N ALA A 364 -3.51 13.86 7.44
CA ALA A 364 -3.72 15.30 7.42
C ALA A 364 -5.00 15.68 6.63
N THR A 365 -5.31 14.86 5.64
CA THR A 365 -6.45 14.99 4.75
C THR A 365 -7.17 13.65 4.68
N PRO A 366 -7.95 13.28 5.70
CA PRO A 366 -8.63 11.99 5.75
C PRO A 366 -9.42 11.68 4.49
N SER A 367 -9.64 10.40 4.19
CA SER A 367 -10.58 10.03 3.15
C SER A 367 -12.00 10.45 3.57
N VAL A 368 -12.81 10.86 2.60
CA VAL A 368 -14.21 11.26 2.84
C VAL A 368 -14.97 10.10 3.51
N GLU A 369 -14.62 8.86 3.18
CA GLU A 369 -15.17 7.65 3.80
C GLU A 369 -14.85 7.58 5.30
N SER A 370 -13.59 7.73 5.68
CA SER A 370 -13.17 7.65 7.09
C SER A 370 -13.75 8.80 7.92
N TYR A 371 -13.77 10.01 7.35
CA TYR A 371 -14.32 11.15 8.04
C TYR A 371 -15.85 11.07 8.20
N TYR A 372 -16.55 10.53 7.19
CA TYR A 372 -17.98 10.21 7.27
C TYR A 372 -18.28 9.22 8.39
N GLN A 373 -17.48 8.16 8.52
CA GLN A 373 -17.61 7.20 9.61
C GLN A 373 -17.37 7.84 10.98
N ALA A 374 -16.43 8.77 11.08
CA ALA A 374 -16.17 9.50 12.30
C ALA A 374 -17.33 10.47 12.67
N LYS A 375 -17.85 11.21 11.70
CA LYS A 375 -19.02 12.10 11.91
C LYS A 375 -20.29 11.32 12.31
N ASN A 376 -20.44 10.07 11.87
CA ASN A 376 -21.55 9.19 12.25
C ASN A 376 -21.30 8.41 13.55
N GLY A 377 -20.19 8.66 14.26
CA GLY A 377 -19.85 8.01 15.53
C GLY A 377 -19.35 6.56 15.45
N ASN A 378 -19.11 6.03 14.23
CA ASN A 378 -18.53 4.71 14.03
C ASN A 378 -17.02 4.68 14.32
N TYR A 379 -16.34 5.82 14.12
CA TYR A 379 -14.95 6.04 14.53
C TYR A 379 -14.89 7.17 15.55
N LYS A 380 -13.94 7.14 16.48
CA LYS A 380 -13.64 8.25 17.38
C LYS A 380 -12.73 9.24 16.65
N LEU A 381 -13.20 10.49 16.45
CA LEU A 381 -12.39 11.55 15.87
C LEU A 381 -11.45 12.13 16.93
N LEU A 382 -10.17 12.17 16.60
CA LEU A 382 -9.11 12.82 17.37
C LEU A 382 -8.41 13.85 16.48
N GLU A 383 -8.13 15.03 16.99
CA GLU A 383 -7.62 16.14 16.18
C GLU A 383 -6.34 16.75 16.75
N LEU A 384 -5.40 17.05 15.84
CA LEU A 384 -4.17 17.80 16.08
C LEU A 384 -4.15 19.00 15.13
N ASN A 385 -4.58 20.15 15.63
CA ASN A 385 -4.84 21.34 14.81
C ASN A 385 -3.59 22.25 14.70
N LYS A 386 -2.55 22.02 15.51
CA LYS A 386 -1.35 22.84 15.54
C LYS A 386 -0.14 22.09 14.98
N ARG A 387 0.70 22.83 14.26
CA ARG A 387 2.05 22.33 13.88
C ARG A 387 2.96 22.30 15.10
N VAL A 388 3.90 21.37 15.11
CA VAL A 388 5.00 21.37 16.07
C VAL A 388 5.79 22.67 15.87
N LYS A 389 6.14 23.37 16.98
CA LYS A 389 6.83 24.67 16.98
C LYS A 389 6.01 25.88 16.52
N ASP A 390 4.66 25.80 16.56
CA ASP A 390 3.75 26.91 16.20
C ASP A 390 4.03 27.58 14.84
N GLN A 391 4.59 26.83 13.89
CA GLN A 391 4.88 27.33 12.55
C GLN A 391 3.57 27.67 11.80
N LYS A 392 3.52 28.85 11.20
CA LYS A 392 2.39 29.27 10.36
C LYS A 392 2.27 28.40 9.11
N LEU A 393 1.04 28.20 8.65
CA LEU A 393 0.78 27.58 7.35
C LEU A 393 1.38 28.46 6.23
N PRO A 394 1.87 27.85 5.12
CA PRO A 394 2.36 28.61 3.98
C PRO A 394 1.26 29.51 3.40
N GLU A 395 1.62 30.69 2.97
CA GLU A 395 0.73 31.53 2.18
C GLU A 395 0.49 30.90 0.82
N CYS A 396 -0.77 30.75 0.42
CA CYS A 396 -1.14 30.11 -0.83
C CYS A 396 -1.93 31.05 -1.73
N GLU A 397 -1.44 31.27 -2.94
CA GLU A 397 -2.06 32.08 -3.98
C GLU A 397 -2.59 31.17 -5.09
N VAL A 398 -3.78 31.46 -5.61
CA VAL A 398 -4.36 30.78 -6.79
C VAL A 398 -4.25 31.70 -7.98
N VAL A 399 -3.62 31.20 -9.05
CA VAL A 399 -3.44 31.95 -10.31
C VAL A 399 -4.36 31.37 -11.38
N ASP A 400 -5.16 32.24 -11.97
CA ASP A 400 -6.06 31.91 -13.08
C ASP A 400 -5.30 31.90 -14.42
N LEU A 401 -5.07 30.72 -14.94
CA LEU A 401 -4.39 30.56 -16.24
C LEU A 401 -5.20 31.07 -17.43
N ARG A 402 -6.51 31.37 -17.24
CA ARG A 402 -7.33 31.98 -18.31
C ARG A 402 -6.99 33.47 -18.46
N GLU A 403 -6.74 34.16 -17.37
CA GLU A 403 -6.31 35.56 -17.36
C GLU A 403 -4.88 35.68 -17.91
N GLU A 404 -3.94 34.81 -17.48
CA GLU A 404 -2.58 34.72 -18.04
C GLU A 404 -2.62 34.56 -19.58
N LEU A 405 -3.52 33.72 -20.10
CA LEU A 405 -3.69 33.54 -21.55
C LEU A 405 -4.23 34.80 -22.24
N LYS A 406 -5.14 35.55 -21.63
CA LYS A 406 -5.66 36.83 -22.16
C LYS A 406 -4.57 37.90 -22.20
N GLU A 407 -3.71 37.94 -21.20
CA GLU A 407 -2.54 38.84 -21.12
C GLU A 407 -1.40 38.42 -22.03
N GLY A 408 -1.53 37.30 -22.76
CA GLY A 408 -0.58 36.82 -23.75
C GLY A 408 0.42 35.80 -23.23
N ASN A 409 0.42 35.45 -21.96
CA ASN A 409 1.25 34.37 -21.42
C ASN A 409 0.70 33.00 -21.82
N ARG A 410 1.39 32.32 -22.74
CA ARG A 410 1.04 30.96 -23.16
C ARG A 410 1.89 29.88 -22.51
N SER A 411 2.78 30.29 -21.60
CA SER A 411 3.64 29.39 -20.84
C SER A 411 2.80 28.54 -19.87
N ILE A 412 3.36 27.40 -19.45
CA ILE A 412 2.81 26.60 -18.34
C ILE A 412 3.14 27.23 -16.98
N LEU A 413 4.16 28.12 -16.95
CA LEU A 413 4.54 28.88 -15.77
C LEU A 413 3.85 30.25 -15.85
N SER A 414 3.01 30.56 -14.87
CA SER A 414 2.41 31.89 -14.74
C SER A 414 3.47 32.97 -14.49
N THR A 415 3.14 34.20 -14.80
CA THR A 415 4.01 35.36 -14.57
C THR A 415 4.39 35.43 -13.09
N ARG A 416 3.39 35.30 -12.20
CA ARG A 416 3.59 35.34 -10.75
C ARG A 416 4.53 34.24 -10.24
N LEU A 417 4.39 32.99 -10.74
CA LEU A 417 5.27 31.89 -10.35
C LEU A 417 6.71 32.14 -10.83
N GLN A 418 6.91 32.68 -12.04
CA GLN A 418 8.23 33.01 -12.57
C GLN A 418 8.93 34.07 -11.71
N GLU A 419 8.24 35.14 -11.33
CA GLU A 419 8.75 36.20 -10.44
C GLU A 419 9.24 35.62 -9.10
N LEU A 420 8.41 34.80 -8.47
CA LEU A 420 8.76 34.18 -7.19
C LEU A 420 9.92 33.18 -7.33
N MET A 421 10.01 32.44 -8.43
CA MET A 421 11.15 31.55 -8.69
C MET A 421 12.45 32.34 -8.83
N GLU A 422 12.43 33.47 -9.53
CA GLU A 422 13.58 34.37 -9.69
C GLU A 422 14.04 34.92 -8.33
N GLU A 423 13.10 35.40 -7.52
CA GLU A 423 13.36 35.85 -6.15
C GLU A 423 13.99 34.77 -5.25
N ARG A 424 13.52 33.51 -5.36
CA ARG A 424 14.08 32.38 -4.58
C ARG A 424 15.50 32.03 -5.03
N LEU A 425 15.76 32.06 -6.32
CA LEU A 425 17.11 31.83 -6.85
C LEU A 425 18.09 32.90 -6.37
N GLU A 426 17.70 34.17 -6.37
CA GLU A 426 18.51 35.25 -5.84
C GLU A 426 18.81 35.11 -4.34
N LYS A 427 17.84 34.57 -3.57
CA LYS A 427 18.01 34.30 -2.13
C LYS A 427 18.72 33.00 -1.79
N GLY A 428 19.09 32.18 -2.79
CA GLY A 428 19.64 30.84 -2.60
C GLY A 428 18.66 29.87 -1.90
N GLU A 429 17.37 30.05 -2.16
CA GLU A 429 16.29 29.23 -1.64
C GLU A 429 15.79 28.24 -2.71
N GLN A 430 15.23 27.12 -2.26
CA GLN A 430 14.83 26.06 -3.17
C GLN A 430 13.35 26.14 -3.53
N THR A 431 13.04 25.74 -4.78
CA THR A 431 11.69 25.67 -5.34
C THR A 431 11.30 24.24 -5.68
N MET A 432 10.07 23.84 -5.37
CA MET A 432 9.47 22.59 -5.86
C MET A 432 8.38 22.89 -6.87
N LEU A 433 8.45 22.26 -8.06
CA LEU A 433 7.40 22.31 -9.07
C LEU A 433 6.68 20.97 -9.17
N PHE A 434 5.43 20.97 -8.76
CA PHE A 434 4.60 19.78 -8.72
C PHE A 434 3.67 19.70 -9.94
N LEU A 435 3.73 18.59 -10.66
CA LEU A 435 2.81 18.23 -11.73
C LEU A 435 2.05 16.97 -11.38
N ASN A 436 0.73 17.05 -11.23
CA ASN A 436 -0.07 15.85 -11.06
C ASN A 436 -0.31 15.13 -12.39
N ARG A 437 0.57 14.18 -12.73
CA ARG A 437 0.45 13.35 -13.94
C ARG A 437 0.25 11.88 -13.55
N ARG A 438 -0.94 11.47 -13.11
CA ARG A 438 -1.35 10.07 -13.14
C ARG A 438 -2.39 9.88 -14.25
N GLY A 439 -1.99 9.07 -15.24
CA GLY A 439 -2.82 8.72 -16.39
C GLY A 439 -2.83 9.79 -17.49
N VAL A 440 -2.79 9.35 -18.73
CA VAL A 440 -3.20 10.16 -19.87
C VAL A 440 -4.72 10.21 -19.80
N SER A 441 -5.27 11.09 -18.97
CA SER A 441 -6.70 11.34 -18.98
C SER A 441 -7.03 11.97 -20.30
N GLY A 442 -7.70 11.23 -21.17
CA GLY A 442 -8.15 11.73 -22.46
C GLY A 442 -9.32 12.68 -22.35
N PHE A 443 -9.44 13.49 -21.27
CA PHE A 443 -10.47 14.52 -21.22
C PHE A 443 -10.06 15.73 -22.05
N ILE A 444 -11.08 16.45 -22.52
CA ILE A 444 -10.92 17.66 -23.30
C ILE A 444 -11.39 18.85 -22.48
N SER A 445 -10.54 19.87 -22.37
CA SER A 445 -10.86 21.12 -21.71
C SER A 445 -10.62 22.33 -22.60
N CYS A 446 -11.36 23.39 -22.37
CA CYS A 446 -11.16 24.67 -23.02
C CYS A 446 -10.20 25.55 -22.18
N ARG A 447 -9.07 25.93 -22.77
CA ARG A 447 -8.09 26.78 -22.10
C ARG A 447 -8.57 28.23 -21.92
N ALA A 448 -9.55 28.67 -22.72
CA ALA A 448 -10.07 30.04 -22.65
C ALA A 448 -11.09 30.24 -21.52
N CYS A 449 -11.90 29.22 -21.19
CA CYS A 449 -12.95 29.35 -20.18
C CYS A 449 -13.00 28.23 -19.13
N GLY A 450 -12.11 27.25 -19.20
CA GLY A 450 -12.08 26.12 -18.26
C GLY A 450 -13.14 25.03 -18.50
N TYR A 451 -14.05 25.19 -19.48
CA TYR A 451 -15.09 24.21 -19.78
C TYR A 451 -14.53 22.82 -20.05
N VAL A 452 -15.20 21.79 -19.51
CA VAL A 452 -14.88 20.38 -19.74
C VAL A 452 -16.14 19.64 -20.20
N VAL A 453 -15.99 18.77 -21.17
CA VAL A 453 -17.09 17.93 -21.67
C VAL A 453 -17.46 16.89 -20.62
N LYS A 454 -18.68 16.96 -20.07
CA LYS A 454 -19.18 16.10 -18.99
C LYS A 454 -20.31 15.21 -19.44
N CYS A 455 -20.44 14.05 -18.80
CA CYS A 455 -21.59 13.17 -18.97
C CYS A 455 -22.86 13.76 -18.34
N PRO A 456 -23.97 13.90 -19.09
CA PRO A 456 -25.20 14.46 -18.58
C PRO A 456 -25.89 13.58 -17.50
N HIS A 457 -25.51 12.31 -17.40
CA HIS A 457 -26.12 11.34 -16.48
C HIS A 457 -25.29 11.11 -15.20
N CYS A 458 -23.96 11.25 -15.29
CA CYS A 458 -23.03 10.87 -14.22
C CYS A 458 -22.23 12.06 -13.67
N ASP A 459 -22.30 13.21 -14.31
CA ASP A 459 -21.56 14.46 -14.03
C ASP A 459 -20.02 14.28 -13.96
N VAL A 460 -19.48 13.20 -14.51
CA VAL A 460 -18.03 12.99 -14.66
C VAL A 460 -17.59 13.44 -16.05
N SER A 461 -16.31 13.81 -16.18
CA SER A 461 -15.72 14.16 -17.48
C SER A 461 -15.81 12.99 -18.45
N LEU A 462 -16.12 13.27 -19.73
CA LEU A 462 -16.04 12.26 -20.78
C LEU A 462 -14.60 12.02 -21.20
N SER A 463 -14.25 10.77 -21.46
CA SER A 463 -12.95 10.36 -21.96
C SER A 463 -12.90 10.40 -23.48
N GLN A 464 -11.82 10.97 -24.03
CA GLN A 464 -11.57 10.99 -25.49
C GLN A 464 -11.12 9.61 -25.97
N HIS A 465 -11.77 9.07 -26.98
CA HIS A 465 -11.42 7.84 -27.66
C HIS A 465 -10.99 8.07 -29.13
N ALA A 466 -10.41 7.03 -29.71
CA ALA A 466 -10.06 7.05 -31.14
C ALA A 466 -11.31 7.32 -32.01
N GLY A 467 -11.11 8.01 -33.13
CA GLY A 467 -12.22 8.39 -34.02
C GLY A 467 -13.02 9.61 -33.55
N GLY A 468 -12.52 10.39 -32.57
CA GLY A 468 -13.17 11.63 -32.13
C GLY A 468 -14.47 11.40 -31.34
N ARG A 469 -14.56 10.32 -30.59
CA ARG A 469 -15.68 10.03 -29.66
C ARG A 469 -15.32 10.42 -28.24
N MET A 470 -16.29 10.96 -27.53
CA MET A 470 -16.22 11.25 -26.09
C MET A 470 -17.13 10.24 -25.37
N VAL A 471 -16.59 9.47 -24.41
CA VAL A 471 -17.28 8.31 -23.81
C VAL A 471 -17.32 8.43 -22.29
N CYS A 472 -18.44 8.13 -21.68
CA CYS A 472 -18.60 7.94 -20.24
C CYS A 472 -18.36 6.47 -19.86
N HIS A 473 -17.35 6.18 -19.04
CA HIS A 473 -17.05 4.82 -18.58
C HIS A 473 -17.97 4.32 -17.45
N TYR A 474 -18.86 5.17 -16.94
CA TYR A 474 -19.87 4.74 -15.95
C TYR A 474 -21.13 4.20 -16.61
N CYS A 475 -21.73 4.98 -17.51
CA CYS A 475 -23.03 4.61 -18.10
C CYS A 475 -22.97 4.21 -19.57
N GLY A 476 -21.81 4.38 -20.23
CA GLY A 476 -21.65 4.11 -21.64
C GLY A 476 -22.20 5.21 -22.58
N TYR A 477 -22.56 6.39 -22.04
CA TYR A 477 -22.97 7.53 -22.86
C TYR A 477 -21.84 7.95 -23.80
N GLU A 478 -22.18 8.20 -25.06
CA GLU A 478 -21.24 8.63 -26.09
C GLU A 478 -21.73 9.86 -26.84
N GLU A 479 -20.82 10.77 -27.18
CA GLU A 479 -21.08 11.90 -28.08
C GLU A 479 -19.86 12.20 -28.95
N PRO A 480 -20.02 12.90 -30.09
CA PRO A 480 -18.91 13.35 -30.90
C PRO A 480 -18.07 14.41 -30.15
N GLN A 481 -16.76 14.41 -30.39
CA GLN A 481 -15.88 15.45 -29.86
C GLN A 481 -16.24 16.82 -30.48
N PRO A 482 -16.51 17.86 -29.64
CA PRO A 482 -16.78 19.18 -30.13
C PRO A 482 -15.53 19.81 -30.78
N LYS A 483 -15.71 20.48 -31.92
CA LYS A 483 -14.62 21.18 -32.64
C LYS A 483 -14.28 22.54 -32.05
N VAL A 484 -15.27 23.17 -31.42
CA VAL A 484 -15.16 24.45 -30.71
C VAL A 484 -15.78 24.30 -29.34
N CYS A 485 -15.38 25.12 -28.39
CA CYS A 485 -15.92 25.06 -27.05
C CYS A 485 -17.44 25.35 -27.04
N PRO A 486 -18.29 24.44 -26.54
CA PRO A 486 -19.74 24.69 -26.48
C PRO A 486 -20.12 25.86 -25.58
N SER A 487 -19.26 26.23 -24.61
CA SER A 487 -19.53 27.30 -23.66
C SER A 487 -19.12 28.68 -24.18
N CYS A 488 -17.93 28.82 -24.81
CA CYS A 488 -17.41 30.15 -25.19
C CYS A 488 -17.03 30.29 -26.66
N GLY A 489 -17.29 29.27 -27.50
CA GLY A 489 -16.95 29.31 -28.94
C GLY A 489 -15.46 29.24 -29.29
N SER A 490 -14.58 29.19 -28.31
CA SER A 490 -13.12 29.19 -28.50
C SER A 490 -12.63 27.93 -29.23
N LYS A 491 -11.62 28.08 -30.08
CA LYS A 491 -10.89 26.98 -30.72
C LYS A 491 -9.82 26.34 -29.82
N TYR A 492 -9.54 26.90 -28.63
CA TYR A 492 -8.55 26.39 -27.67
C TYR A 492 -9.11 25.21 -26.84
N LEU A 493 -9.70 24.24 -27.51
CA LEU A 493 -10.26 23.02 -26.93
C LEU A 493 -9.27 21.87 -27.16
N GLY A 494 -8.81 21.22 -26.11
CA GLY A 494 -7.89 20.09 -26.23
C GLY A 494 -7.40 19.52 -24.91
N GLY A 495 -6.66 18.42 -24.98
CA GLY A 495 -6.03 17.79 -23.82
C GLY A 495 -4.73 18.50 -23.42
N PHE A 496 -4.36 18.37 -22.14
CA PHE A 496 -3.08 18.85 -21.62
C PHE A 496 -1.96 17.88 -22.00
N LYS A 497 -0.91 18.40 -22.69
CA LYS A 497 0.16 17.56 -23.28
C LYS A 497 1.55 17.75 -22.63
N ALA A 498 1.70 18.58 -21.59
CA ALA A 498 3.00 18.78 -20.97
C ALA A 498 3.35 17.67 -19.97
N GLY A 499 4.57 17.10 -20.09
CA GLY A 499 5.16 16.18 -19.13
C GLY A 499 6.27 16.85 -18.34
N THR A 500 6.77 16.20 -17.30
CA THR A 500 7.88 16.67 -16.45
C THR A 500 9.13 17.00 -17.24
N GLN A 501 9.45 16.23 -18.28
CA GLN A 501 10.58 16.51 -19.17
C GLN A 501 10.41 17.86 -19.90
N LYS A 502 9.23 18.12 -20.46
CA LYS A 502 8.97 19.40 -21.15
C LYS A 502 8.99 20.59 -20.19
N ILE A 503 8.57 20.38 -18.95
CA ILE A 503 8.65 21.41 -17.90
C ILE A 503 10.12 21.66 -17.55
N GLU A 504 10.92 20.63 -17.39
CA GLU A 504 12.38 20.75 -17.17
C GLU A 504 13.07 21.57 -18.26
N GLU A 505 12.78 21.29 -19.53
CA GLU A 505 13.30 22.04 -20.69
C GLU A 505 12.89 23.51 -20.64
N LEU A 506 11.63 23.81 -20.31
CA LEU A 506 11.12 25.17 -20.17
C LEU A 506 11.78 25.93 -19.02
N VAL A 507 11.94 25.28 -17.86
CA VAL A 507 12.58 25.88 -16.70
C VAL A 507 14.05 26.16 -16.96
N LYS A 508 14.80 25.21 -17.52
CA LYS A 508 16.21 25.41 -17.92
C LYS A 508 16.41 26.53 -18.96
N LYS A 509 15.45 26.68 -19.87
CA LYS A 509 15.49 27.78 -20.86
C LYS A 509 15.22 29.13 -20.21
N ARG A 510 14.29 29.21 -19.25
CA ARG A 510 13.90 30.47 -18.58
C ARG A 510 14.89 30.88 -17.47
N PHE A 511 15.48 29.90 -16.78
CA PHE A 511 16.43 30.08 -15.68
C PHE A 511 17.72 29.29 -15.96
N PRO A 512 18.56 29.73 -16.94
CA PRO A 512 19.75 28.97 -17.33
C PRO A 512 20.80 28.86 -16.23
N GLN A 513 20.75 29.74 -15.22
CA GLN A 513 21.64 29.73 -14.06
C GLN A 513 21.23 28.69 -12.99
N ALA A 514 19.97 28.20 -13.01
CA ALA A 514 19.45 27.30 -12.00
C ALA A 514 19.84 25.84 -12.24
N SER A 515 20.25 25.15 -11.19
CA SER A 515 20.39 23.70 -11.22
C SER A 515 19.03 23.02 -11.01
N VAL A 516 18.66 22.13 -11.94
CA VAL A 516 17.31 21.52 -11.97
C VAL A 516 17.42 20.01 -11.88
N LEU A 517 16.73 19.43 -10.92
CA LEU A 517 16.51 17.99 -10.78
C LEU A 517 15.08 17.61 -11.18
N ARG A 518 14.96 16.45 -11.82
CA ARG A 518 13.66 15.86 -12.17
C ARG A 518 13.46 14.53 -11.46
N MET A 519 12.28 14.35 -10.89
CA MET A 519 11.89 13.14 -10.18
C MET A 519 10.52 12.64 -10.64
N ASP A 520 10.53 11.65 -11.50
CA ASP A 520 9.36 10.96 -12.01
C ASP A 520 9.62 9.45 -12.14
N TYR A 521 8.64 8.71 -12.65
CA TYR A 521 8.76 7.27 -12.82
C TYR A 521 9.96 6.87 -13.70
N ASP A 522 10.28 7.67 -14.75
CA ASP A 522 11.35 7.35 -15.68
C ASP A 522 12.74 7.56 -15.06
N THR A 523 12.89 8.60 -14.23
CA THR A 523 14.16 8.90 -13.55
C THR A 523 14.42 8.04 -12.32
N THR A 524 13.39 7.34 -11.80
CA THR A 524 13.47 6.55 -10.56
C THR A 524 13.37 5.04 -10.76
N ARG A 525 13.63 4.54 -11.96
CA ARG A 525 13.54 3.10 -12.28
C ARG A 525 14.61 2.24 -11.60
N THR A 526 15.80 2.78 -11.34
CA THR A 526 16.87 2.04 -10.67
C THR A 526 16.75 2.12 -9.16
N LYS A 527 17.20 1.07 -8.46
CA LYS A 527 16.99 0.87 -7.01
C LYS A 527 17.40 2.06 -6.15
N ASP A 528 18.47 2.78 -6.53
CA ASP A 528 19.07 3.84 -5.72
C ASP A 528 18.84 5.26 -6.27
N SER A 529 18.25 5.38 -7.47
CA SER A 529 18.07 6.69 -8.13
C SER A 529 17.12 7.61 -7.36
N TYR A 530 16.08 7.04 -6.77
CA TYR A 530 15.12 7.76 -5.93
C TYR A 530 15.80 8.45 -4.74
N GLU A 531 16.58 7.69 -3.97
CA GLU A 531 17.28 8.19 -2.79
C GLU A 531 18.37 9.20 -3.15
N LYS A 532 19.11 8.95 -4.24
CA LYS A 532 20.15 9.87 -4.73
C LYS A 532 19.59 11.25 -5.11
N ILE A 533 18.48 11.30 -5.86
CA ILE A 533 17.84 12.57 -6.25
C ILE A 533 17.39 13.35 -5.00
N LEU A 534 16.78 12.67 -4.04
CA LEU A 534 16.33 13.31 -2.80
C LEU A 534 17.48 13.82 -1.94
N GLN A 535 18.55 13.03 -1.84
CA GLN A 535 19.73 13.40 -1.08
C GLN A 535 20.45 14.59 -1.71
N ALA A 536 20.63 14.59 -3.04
CA ALA A 536 21.19 15.73 -3.76
C ALA A 536 20.38 17.01 -3.54
N PHE A 537 19.02 16.92 -3.61
CA PHE A 537 18.19 18.07 -3.35
C PHE A 537 18.22 18.51 -1.87
N ALA A 538 18.22 17.59 -0.93
CA ALA A 538 18.36 17.88 0.50
C ALA A 538 19.71 18.54 0.83
N ASN A 539 20.79 18.15 0.15
CA ASN A 539 22.13 18.73 0.26
C ASN A 539 22.28 20.09 -0.46
N ARG A 540 21.21 20.61 -1.07
CA ARG A 540 21.22 21.86 -1.85
C ARG A 540 22.12 21.81 -3.10
N GLU A 541 22.28 20.63 -3.72
CA GLU A 541 23.00 20.46 -4.96
C GLU A 541 22.16 20.90 -6.17
N ALA A 542 20.85 21.18 -5.95
CA ALA A 542 19.95 21.73 -6.95
C ALA A 542 19.00 22.77 -6.35
N ASP A 543 18.64 23.77 -7.15
CA ASP A 543 17.78 24.90 -6.80
C ASP A 543 16.30 24.55 -7.03
N ILE A 544 16.00 23.77 -8.05
CA ILE A 544 14.64 23.46 -8.47
C ILE A 544 14.46 21.95 -8.60
N LEU A 545 13.44 21.43 -7.90
CA LEU A 545 12.99 20.05 -8.03
C LEU A 545 11.66 20.00 -8.78
N ILE A 546 11.64 19.35 -9.95
CA ILE A 546 10.43 19.13 -10.74
C ILE A 546 9.99 17.68 -10.58
N GLY A 547 8.73 17.45 -10.25
CA GLY A 547 8.29 16.07 -10.16
C GLY A 547 6.78 15.87 -10.06
N THR A 548 6.43 14.62 -9.90
CA THR A 548 5.04 14.17 -9.73
C THR A 548 4.75 13.92 -8.24
N GLN A 549 3.70 13.16 -7.92
CA GLN A 549 3.32 12.85 -6.53
C GLN A 549 4.45 12.33 -5.63
N MET A 550 5.54 11.84 -6.22
CA MET A 550 6.69 11.31 -5.47
C MET A 550 7.42 12.40 -4.67
N ILE A 551 7.44 13.67 -5.16
CA ILE A 551 8.15 14.76 -4.48
C ILE A 551 7.37 15.35 -3.29
N VAL A 552 6.05 15.18 -3.27
CA VAL A 552 5.21 15.74 -2.19
C VAL A 552 5.04 14.80 -1.00
N LYS A 553 5.57 13.57 -1.07
CA LYS A 553 5.40 12.54 -0.04
C LYS A 553 6.69 12.21 0.70
N GLY A 554 6.61 12.12 2.03
CA GLY A 554 7.63 11.49 2.87
C GLY A 554 8.94 12.26 3.11
N HIS A 555 9.11 13.49 2.60
CA HIS A 555 10.37 14.23 2.73
C HIS A 555 10.17 15.63 3.26
N ASP A 556 11.07 16.08 4.11
CA ASP A 556 11.13 17.42 4.65
C ASP A 556 12.39 18.14 4.17
N PHE A 557 12.22 19.17 3.36
CA PHE A 557 13.30 20.01 2.86
C PHE A 557 13.22 21.39 3.49
N ALA A 558 14.13 21.66 4.42
CA ALA A 558 14.09 22.89 5.22
C ALA A 558 14.30 24.18 4.38
N ASN A 559 14.92 24.07 3.21
CA ASN A 559 15.23 25.22 2.34
C ASN A 559 14.20 25.46 1.23
N VAL A 560 13.16 24.61 1.15
CA VAL A 560 12.06 24.80 0.18
C VAL A 560 11.09 25.84 0.72
N THR A 561 11.14 27.03 0.14
CA THR A 561 10.28 28.16 0.50
C THR A 561 9.20 28.44 -0.53
N LEU A 562 9.32 27.89 -1.74
CA LEU A 562 8.33 28.01 -2.81
C LEU A 562 7.88 26.66 -3.35
N VAL A 563 6.56 26.48 -3.45
CA VAL A 563 5.96 25.33 -4.13
C VAL A 563 5.04 25.83 -5.25
N GLY A 564 5.31 25.43 -6.48
CA GLY A 564 4.45 25.70 -7.63
C GLY A 564 3.68 24.45 -8.04
N VAL A 565 2.35 24.49 -7.96
CA VAL A 565 1.47 23.44 -8.50
C VAL A 565 1.10 23.79 -9.92
N LEU A 566 1.54 22.98 -10.86
CA LEU A 566 1.31 23.19 -12.28
C LEU A 566 0.05 22.47 -12.75
N ALA A 567 -0.92 23.20 -13.29
CA ALA A 567 -2.15 22.67 -13.88
C ALA A 567 -2.93 21.73 -12.89
N ALA A 568 -3.45 22.30 -11.81
CA ALA A 568 -4.27 21.59 -10.82
C ALA A 568 -5.49 20.87 -11.44
N ASP A 569 -5.99 21.38 -12.54
CA ASP A 569 -7.11 20.81 -13.31
C ASP A 569 -6.90 19.38 -13.78
N MET A 570 -5.66 18.93 -13.94
CA MET A 570 -5.37 17.58 -14.44
C MET A 570 -5.90 16.50 -13.49
N SER A 571 -5.90 16.73 -12.19
CA SER A 571 -6.48 15.81 -11.21
C SER A 571 -7.99 16.03 -11.04
N LEU A 572 -8.42 17.29 -11.16
CA LEU A 572 -9.80 17.68 -10.96
C LEU A 572 -10.73 17.19 -12.05
N LYS A 573 -10.24 17.12 -13.28
CA LYS A 573 -11.03 16.79 -14.47
C LYS A 573 -10.91 15.32 -14.91
N VAL A 574 -10.41 14.44 -14.04
CA VAL A 574 -10.41 12.99 -14.29
C VAL A 574 -11.84 12.44 -14.23
N ALA A 575 -12.15 11.44 -15.07
CA ALA A 575 -13.45 10.75 -15.08
C ALA A 575 -13.62 9.84 -13.84
N ASP A 576 -13.59 10.40 -12.64
CA ASP A 576 -13.66 9.69 -11.36
C ASP A 576 -14.39 10.55 -10.32
N PHE A 577 -15.33 9.97 -9.58
CA PHE A 577 -16.04 10.70 -8.54
C PHE A 577 -15.15 11.13 -7.36
N HIS A 578 -13.97 10.53 -7.19
CA HIS A 578 -12.97 10.96 -6.22
C HIS A 578 -12.06 12.11 -6.72
N ALA A 579 -12.30 12.65 -7.93
CA ALA A 579 -11.38 13.62 -8.53
C ALA A 579 -11.18 14.86 -7.65
N SER A 580 -12.24 15.40 -7.10
CA SER A 580 -12.19 16.57 -6.20
C SER A 580 -11.46 16.27 -4.90
N GLU A 581 -11.75 15.14 -4.28
CA GLU A 581 -11.09 14.68 -3.06
C GLU A 581 -9.59 14.52 -3.27
N ARG A 582 -9.18 13.80 -4.31
CA ARG A 582 -7.74 13.61 -4.61
C ARG A 582 -7.04 14.91 -4.94
N THR A 583 -7.73 15.81 -5.64
CA THR A 583 -7.18 17.13 -5.93
C THR A 583 -6.95 17.90 -4.65
N PHE A 584 -7.96 17.99 -3.77
CA PHE A 584 -7.82 18.62 -2.47
C PHE A 584 -6.64 18.04 -1.65
N GLN A 585 -6.57 16.70 -1.54
CA GLN A 585 -5.52 15.99 -0.80
C GLN A 585 -4.13 16.32 -1.35
N LEU A 586 -3.95 16.25 -2.67
CA LEU A 586 -2.68 16.53 -3.33
C LEU A 586 -2.26 17.99 -3.22
N LEU A 587 -3.19 18.94 -3.39
CA LEU A 587 -2.93 20.35 -3.25
C LEU A 587 -2.52 20.69 -1.82
N THR A 588 -3.27 20.22 -0.83
CA THR A 588 -2.97 20.43 0.59
C THR A 588 -1.61 19.84 0.98
N GLN A 589 -1.28 18.64 0.49
CA GLN A 589 0.03 18.02 0.72
C GLN A 589 1.16 18.83 0.06
N ALA A 590 0.96 19.28 -1.18
CA ALA A 590 1.95 20.06 -1.90
C ALA A 590 2.19 21.42 -1.24
N VAL A 591 1.13 22.16 -0.97
CA VAL A 591 1.20 23.45 -0.24
C VAL A 591 1.91 23.25 1.11
N GLY A 592 1.57 22.20 1.84
CA GLY A 592 2.16 21.88 3.14
C GLY A 592 3.68 21.55 3.11
N ARG A 593 4.31 21.47 1.93
CA ARG A 593 5.77 21.28 1.81
C ARG A 593 6.56 22.59 1.88
N ALA A 594 5.95 23.70 1.57
CA ALA A 594 6.61 25.00 1.67
C ALA A 594 6.82 25.44 3.13
N GLY A 595 7.98 25.99 3.44
CA GLY A 595 8.25 26.63 4.73
C GLY A 595 8.30 25.64 5.92
N ARG A 596 8.88 24.49 5.76
CA ARG A 596 9.11 23.53 6.87
C ARG A 596 10.36 23.82 7.70
N GLY A 597 11.20 24.72 7.22
CA GLY A 597 12.33 25.26 7.94
C GLY A 597 11.95 26.47 8.77
N GLU A 598 12.91 27.34 9.04
CA GLU A 598 12.72 28.58 9.80
C GLU A 598 12.09 29.72 8.96
N LYS A 599 12.20 29.60 7.63
CA LYS A 599 11.72 30.62 6.70
C LYS A 599 10.24 30.39 6.34
N PRO A 600 9.44 31.47 6.16
CA PRO A 600 8.05 31.35 5.72
C PRO A 600 7.98 30.74 4.32
N GLY A 601 6.98 29.91 4.09
CA GLY A 601 6.73 29.27 2.80
C GLY A 601 5.63 29.97 2.00
N GLN A 602 5.74 29.91 0.68
CA GLN A 602 4.70 30.33 -0.26
C GLN A 602 4.36 29.18 -1.21
N ALA A 603 3.10 29.13 -1.65
CA ALA A 603 2.63 28.18 -2.64
C ALA A 603 1.80 28.88 -3.71
N ILE A 604 1.98 28.46 -4.95
CA ILE A 604 1.21 28.93 -6.09
C ILE A 604 0.45 27.75 -6.69
N ILE A 605 -0.87 27.85 -6.75
CA ILE A 605 -1.73 26.87 -7.44
C ILE A 605 -2.19 27.49 -8.77
N GLN A 606 -1.73 26.96 -9.88
CA GLN A 606 -2.11 27.38 -11.22
C GLN A 606 -3.26 26.50 -11.76
N THR A 607 -4.34 27.13 -12.22
CA THR A 607 -5.56 26.43 -12.63
C THR A 607 -6.35 27.19 -13.69
N TYR A 608 -7.15 26.49 -14.50
CA TYR A 608 -8.18 27.04 -15.39
C TYR A 608 -9.57 27.10 -14.74
N ASP A 609 -9.69 26.65 -13.46
CA ASP A 609 -10.96 26.60 -12.71
C ASP A 609 -10.75 27.06 -11.26
N PRO A 610 -10.35 28.36 -11.09
CA PRO A 610 -9.96 28.88 -9.77
C PRO A 610 -11.12 28.88 -8.76
N GLU A 611 -12.37 28.94 -9.22
CA GLU A 611 -13.54 28.98 -8.35
C GLU A 611 -13.97 27.60 -7.82
N HIS A 612 -13.33 26.53 -8.29
CA HIS A 612 -13.70 25.18 -7.86
C HIS A 612 -13.46 24.99 -6.36
N PHE A 613 -14.46 24.48 -5.64
CA PHE A 613 -14.42 24.36 -4.17
C PHE A 613 -13.19 23.60 -3.66
N ALA A 614 -12.76 22.52 -4.33
CA ALA A 614 -11.58 21.76 -3.92
C ALA A 614 -10.27 22.58 -4.01
N ILE A 615 -10.20 23.57 -4.91
CA ILE A 615 -9.06 24.49 -5.03
C ILE A 615 -9.15 25.58 -3.96
N GLN A 616 -10.32 26.18 -3.79
CA GLN A 616 -10.51 27.27 -2.82
C GLN A 616 -10.31 26.78 -1.38
N THR A 617 -10.81 25.59 -1.04
CA THR A 617 -10.61 25.01 0.29
C THR A 617 -9.18 24.53 0.51
N ALA A 618 -8.51 24.01 -0.52
CA ALA A 618 -7.09 23.64 -0.44
C ALA A 618 -6.17 24.86 -0.27
N LYS A 619 -6.52 26.01 -0.87
CA LYS A 619 -5.80 27.29 -0.68
C LYS A 619 -5.66 27.65 0.79
N VAL A 620 -6.72 27.49 1.56
CA VAL A 620 -6.76 27.80 2.99
C VAL A 620 -6.58 26.56 3.89
N GLN A 621 -6.37 25.39 3.29
CA GLN A 621 -6.21 24.09 3.94
C GLN A 621 -7.40 23.72 4.86
N ASP A 622 -8.60 24.15 4.50
CA ASP A 622 -9.84 23.89 5.23
C ASP A 622 -10.47 22.57 4.77
N TYR A 623 -10.16 21.51 5.49
CA TYR A 623 -10.70 20.18 5.21
C TYR A 623 -12.21 20.10 5.49
N GLU A 624 -12.72 20.79 6.50
CA GLU A 624 -14.14 20.70 6.87
C GLU A 624 -15.02 21.35 5.81
N ALA A 625 -14.65 22.55 5.36
CA ALA A 625 -15.36 23.21 4.26
C ALA A 625 -15.30 22.41 2.96
N PHE A 626 -14.19 21.71 2.70
CA PHE A 626 -14.08 20.76 1.59
C PHE A 626 -15.06 19.59 1.76
N TYR A 627 -15.05 18.94 2.94
CA TYR A 627 -15.86 17.77 3.22
C TYR A 627 -17.37 18.06 3.08
N GLU A 628 -17.84 19.18 3.62
CA GLU A 628 -19.27 19.53 3.55
C GLU A 628 -19.77 19.66 2.10
N GLN A 629 -18.96 20.22 1.20
CA GLN A 629 -19.33 20.35 -0.20
C GLN A 629 -19.23 19.01 -0.93
N GLU A 630 -18.18 18.24 -0.67
CA GLU A 630 -17.96 16.94 -1.31
C GLU A 630 -19.02 15.91 -0.89
N ILE A 631 -19.38 15.85 0.40
CA ILE A 631 -20.38 14.90 0.89
C ILE A 631 -21.79 15.22 0.37
N ALA A 632 -22.11 16.50 0.23
CA ALA A 632 -23.38 16.93 -0.39
C ALA A 632 -23.46 16.48 -1.86
N TYR A 633 -22.38 16.68 -2.62
CA TYR A 633 -22.28 16.22 -4.00
C TYR A 633 -22.43 14.70 -4.12
N ARG A 634 -21.72 13.94 -3.28
CA ARG A 634 -21.83 12.46 -3.26
C ARG A 634 -23.22 11.99 -2.87
N GLY A 635 -23.87 12.69 -1.96
CA GLY A 635 -25.25 12.43 -1.56
C GLY A 635 -26.23 12.53 -2.71
N MET A 636 -26.16 13.64 -3.47
CA MET A 636 -27.03 13.87 -4.63
C MET A 636 -26.89 12.78 -5.71
N LEU A 637 -25.66 12.29 -5.92
CA LEU A 637 -25.37 11.30 -6.97
C LEU A 637 -25.29 9.85 -6.45
N SER A 638 -25.60 9.64 -5.17
CA SER A 638 -25.52 8.33 -4.52
C SER A 638 -24.15 7.66 -4.72
N TYR A 639 -23.07 8.39 -4.41
CA TYR A 639 -21.71 7.86 -4.38
C TYR A 639 -21.27 7.49 -2.94
N PRO A 640 -20.27 6.60 -2.78
CA PRO A 640 -19.67 6.35 -1.47
C PRO A 640 -19.15 7.63 -0.82
N PRO A 641 -19.27 7.78 0.52
CA PRO A 641 -19.75 6.81 1.51
C PRO A 641 -21.26 6.87 1.79
N VAL A 642 -22.01 7.77 1.19
CA VAL A 642 -23.46 7.90 1.39
C VAL A 642 -24.21 6.67 0.86
N SER A 643 -23.67 6.05 -0.16
CA SER A 643 -24.08 4.72 -0.65
C SER A 643 -22.85 3.83 -0.84
N ASN A 644 -23.06 2.58 -1.22
CA ASN A 644 -21.99 1.66 -1.58
C ASN A 644 -22.06 1.38 -3.07
N LEU A 645 -20.89 1.15 -3.67
CA LEU A 645 -20.71 0.87 -5.08
C LEU A 645 -20.10 -0.52 -5.26
N LEU A 646 -20.69 -1.36 -6.09
CA LEU A 646 -20.11 -2.60 -6.55
C LEU A 646 -19.95 -2.56 -8.06
N VAL A 647 -18.73 -2.81 -8.51
CA VAL A 647 -18.41 -2.95 -9.94
C VAL A 647 -18.20 -4.43 -10.27
N VAL A 648 -18.94 -4.92 -11.26
CA VAL A 648 -18.73 -6.25 -11.83
C VAL A 648 -17.92 -6.10 -13.10
N HIS A 649 -16.67 -6.55 -13.06
CA HIS A 649 -15.79 -6.60 -14.23
C HIS A 649 -16.03 -7.89 -15.00
N VAL A 650 -16.32 -7.77 -16.30
CA VAL A 650 -16.47 -8.89 -17.23
C VAL A 650 -15.34 -8.84 -18.24
N MET A 651 -14.49 -9.86 -18.25
CA MET A 651 -13.26 -9.89 -19.03
C MET A 651 -13.14 -11.17 -19.84
N GLY A 652 -12.57 -11.08 -21.05
CA GLY A 652 -12.33 -12.26 -21.89
C GLY A 652 -11.70 -11.94 -23.24
N GLY A 653 -11.20 -12.98 -23.93
CA GLY A 653 -10.51 -12.84 -25.23
C GLY A 653 -11.45 -12.58 -26.42
N GLN A 654 -12.76 -12.66 -26.24
CA GLN A 654 -13.74 -12.49 -27.32
C GLN A 654 -14.73 -11.37 -26.98
N GLU A 655 -14.67 -10.25 -27.68
CA GLU A 655 -15.50 -9.08 -27.43
C GLU A 655 -17.02 -9.37 -27.45
N PRO A 656 -17.59 -10.08 -28.46
CA PRO A 656 -19.00 -10.35 -28.47
C PRO A 656 -19.50 -11.18 -27.29
N LEU A 657 -18.65 -12.09 -26.78
CA LEU A 657 -18.96 -12.91 -25.61
C LEU A 657 -18.94 -12.07 -24.32
N VAL A 658 -17.95 -11.20 -24.17
CA VAL A 658 -17.86 -10.27 -23.03
C VAL A 658 -19.07 -9.35 -23.01
N ALA A 659 -19.45 -8.78 -24.16
CA ALA A 659 -20.63 -7.91 -24.29
C ALA A 659 -21.94 -8.64 -23.95
N ARG A 660 -22.16 -9.84 -24.49
CA ARG A 660 -23.34 -10.66 -24.16
C ARG A 660 -23.42 -10.99 -22.67
N THR A 661 -22.29 -11.38 -22.08
CA THR A 661 -22.24 -11.73 -20.64
C THR A 661 -22.51 -10.51 -19.77
N ALA A 662 -21.95 -9.34 -20.09
CA ALA A 662 -22.20 -8.10 -19.36
C ALA A 662 -23.68 -7.69 -19.43
N ASN A 663 -24.34 -7.80 -20.61
CA ASN A 663 -25.78 -7.56 -20.77
C ASN A 663 -26.61 -8.56 -19.95
N LEU A 664 -26.27 -9.85 -20.01
CA LEU A 664 -26.94 -10.89 -19.22
C LEU A 664 -26.86 -10.59 -17.71
N ILE A 665 -25.70 -10.18 -17.22
CA ILE A 665 -25.51 -9.78 -15.81
C ILE A 665 -26.42 -8.61 -15.48
N ALA A 666 -26.42 -7.55 -16.28
CA ALA A 666 -27.24 -6.37 -16.04
C ALA A 666 -28.76 -6.72 -16.03
N GLU A 667 -29.23 -7.55 -16.94
CA GLU A 667 -30.62 -8.02 -16.99
C GLU A 667 -31.00 -8.87 -15.77
N LYS A 668 -30.12 -9.81 -15.37
CA LYS A 668 -30.35 -10.66 -14.18
C LYS A 668 -30.40 -9.82 -12.91
N LEU A 669 -29.51 -8.84 -12.77
CA LEU A 669 -29.51 -7.91 -11.64
C LEU A 669 -30.79 -7.09 -11.60
N LYS A 670 -31.21 -6.48 -12.72
CA LYS A 670 -32.45 -5.72 -12.78
C LYS A 670 -33.68 -6.59 -12.43
N SER A 671 -33.73 -7.81 -12.92
CA SER A 671 -34.80 -8.77 -12.57
C SER A 671 -34.81 -9.16 -11.10
N ALA A 672 -33.64 -9.41 -10.52
CA ALA A 672 -33.51 -9.76 -9.09
C ALA A 672 -33.92 -8.58 -8.18
N ILE A 673 -33.56 -7.36 -8.55
CA ILE A 673 -33.90 -6.13 -7.82
C ILE A 673 -35.42 -5.90 -7.85
N THR A 674 -36.04 -6.00 -9.03
CA THR A 674 -37.51 -5.85 -9.17
C THR A 674 -38.25 -6.84 -8.27
N LYS A 675 -37.77 -8.09 -8.20
CA LYS A 675 -38.40 -9.14 -7.36
C LYS A 675 -38.20 -8.91 -5.85
N SER A 676 -37.07 -8.32 -5.47
CA SER A 676 -36.72 -8.12 -4.05
C SER A 676 -37.31 -6.83 -3.45
N GLY A 677 -37.79 -5.90 -4.27
CA GLY A 677 -38.25 -4.57 -3.82
C GLY A 677 -37.17 -3.67 -3.23
N ARG A 678 -35.89 -4.06 -3.33
CA ARG A 678 -34.75 -3.29 -2.77
C ARG A 678 -34.40 -2.13 -3.68
N ARG A 679 -34.02 -0.99 -3.06
CA ARG A 679 -33.53 0.19 -3.77
C ARG A 679 -32.08 -0.01 -4.20
N VAL A 680 -31.85 -0.51 -5.40
CA VAL A 680 -30.52 -0.67 -6.02
C VAL A 680 -30.56 -0.10 -7.43
N PHE A 681 -29.58 0.73 -7.76
CA PHE A 681 -29.41 1.27 -9.11
C PHE A 681 -28.38 0.43 -9.86
N VAL A 682 -28.73 -0.02 -11.06
CA VAL A 682 -27.83 -0.72 -11.98
C VAL A 682 -27.51 0.19 -13.15
N VAL A 683 -26.24 0.45 -13.39
CA VAL A 683 -25.73 1.32 -14.45
C VAL A 683 -24.79 0.52 -15.36
N GLY A 684 -24.85 0.79 -16.65
CA GLY A 684 -24.09 0.05 -17.66
C GLY A 684 -24.91 -1.11 -18.28
N PRO A 685 -24.27 -2.05 -19.04
CA PRO A 685 -22.82 -2.22 -19.15
C PRO A 685 -22.11 -1.10 -19.91
N ALA A 686 -20.90 -0.76 -19.51
CA ALA A 686 -20.02 0.20 -20.15
C ALA A 686 -18.63 -0.41 -20.42
N ASP A 687 -17.88 0.16 -21.36
CA ASP A 687 -16.48 -0.21 -21.56
C ASP A 687 -15.60 0.31 -20.42
N ALA A 688 -14.59 -0.46 -20.01
CA ALA A 688 -13.55 0.04 -19.14
C ALA A 688 -12.79 1.19 -19.81
N SER A 689 -12.11 2.06 -19.03
CA SER A 689 -11.32 3.18 -19.55
C SER A 689 -10.28 2.74 -20.59
N VAL A 690 -9.76 1.53 -20.45
CA VAL A 690 -9.02 0.82 -21.48
C VAL A 690 -9.81 -0.44 -21.81
N ALA A 691 -10.58 -0.39 -22.87
CA ALA A 691 -11.53 -1.46 -23.26
C ALA A 691 -10.83 -2.79 -23.60
N LYS A 692 -9.56 -2.77 -24.02
CA LYS A 692 -8.76 -3.94 -24.37
C LYS A 692 -7.32 -3.82 -23.88
N VAL A 693 -6.82 -4.81 -23.18
CA VAL A 693 -5.41 -4.92 -22.73
C VAL A 693 -4.92 -6.35 -22.96
N ASN A 694 -3.78 -6.53 -23.63
CA ASN A 694 -3.19 -7.85 -23.90
C ASN A 694 -4.24 -8.84 -24.47
N ASP A 695 -4.98 -8.41 -25.47
CA ASP A 695 -6.08 -9.16 -26.11
C ASP A 695 -7.24 -9.59 -25.19
N VAL A 696 -7.36 -9.01 -24.01
CA VAL A 696 -8.48 -9.18 -23.10
C VAL A 696 -9.40 -7.97 -23.18
N TYR A 697 -10.63 -8.18 -23.66
CA TYR A 697 -11.71 -7.19 -23.66
C TYR A 697 -12.33 -7.04 -22.29
N ARG A 698 -12.77 -5.83 -21.91
CA ARG A 698 -13.23 -5.51 -20.56
C ARG A 698 -14.49 -4.65 -20.60
N LYS A 699 -15.57 -5.14 -19.96
CA LYS A 699 -16.80 -4.38 -19.70
C LYS A 699 -17.13 -4.37 -18.22
N MET A 700 -17.90 -3.38 -17.79
CA MET A 700 -18.24 -3.14 -16.40
C MET A 700 -19.74 -2.94 -16.24
N VAL A 701 -20.28 -3.48 -15.15
CA VAL A 701 -21.65 -3.23 -14.69
C VAL A 701 -21.58 -2.71 -13.27
N TYR A 702 -22.23 -1.58 -13.00
CA TYR A 702 -22.21 -0.91 -11.70
C TYR A 702 -23.51 -1.15 -10.96
N MET A 703 -23.40 -1.34 -9.64
CA MET A 703 -24.55 -1.38 -8.73
C MET A 703 -24.32 -0.39 -7.59
N LYS A 704 -25.31 0.44 -7.30
CA LYS A 704 -25.29 1.36 -6.15
C LYS A 704 -26.40 0.98 -5.19
N ALA A 705 -26.09 0.86 -3.90
CA ALA A 705 -27.05 0.62 -2.83
C ALA A 705 -26.59 1.29 -1.52
N THR A 706 -27.54 1.70 -0.70
CA THR A 706 -27.20 2.26 0.64
C THR A 706 -26.67 1.20 1.58
N ASP A 707 -27.19 -0.03 1.51
CA ASP A 707 -26.75 -1.15 2.35
C ASP A 707 -25.70 -2.02 1.63
N TYR A 708 -24.51 -2.15 2.24
CA TYR A 708 -23.42 -3.00 1.76
C TYR A 708 -23.82 -4.48 1.66
N GLY A 709 -24.55 -4.99 2.67
CA GLY A 709 -25.01 -6.38 2.69
C GLY A 709 -25.91 -6.73 1.50
N THR A 710 -26.68 -5.78 1.01
CA THR A 710 -27.48 -5.95 -0.23
C THR A 710 -26.60 -6.18 -1.46
N LEU A 711 -25.48 -5.46 -1.60
CA LEU A 711 -24.53 -5.67 -2.69
C LEU A 711 -23.82 -7.04 -2.57
N VAL A 712 -23.47 -7.45 -1.36
CA VAL A 712 -22.90 -8.79 -1.10
C VAL A 712 -23.89 -9.88 -1.48
N ALA A 713 -25.15 -9.76 -1.10
CA ALA A 713 -26.20 -10.74 -1.46
C ALA A 713 -26.42 -10.82 -2.98
N LEU A 714 -26.40 -9.68 -3.70
CA LEU A 714 -26.50 -9.67 -5.15
C LEU A 714 -25.29 -10.30 -5.82
N LYS A 715 -24.09 -10.07 -5.30
CA LYS A 715 -22.86 -10.74 -5.74
C LYS A 715 -22.99 -12.26 -5.56
N ASP A 716 -23.42 -12.73 -4.37
CA ASP A 716 -23.61 -14.16 -4.09
C ASP A 716 -24.63 -14.80 -5.05
N ALA A 717 -25.71 -14.08 -5.34
CA ALA A 717 -26.73 -14.54 -6.31
C ALA A 717 -26.15 -14.66 -7.73
N LEU A 718 -25.30 -13.71 -8.17
CA LEU A 718 -24.61 -13.78 -9.47
C LEU A 718 -23.64 -14.95 -9.53
N GLU A 719 -22.84 -15.17 -8.48
CA GLU A 719 -21.91 -16.31 -8.39
C GLU A 719 -22.66 -17.64 -8.46
N GLN A 720 -23.77 -17.78 -7.72
CA GLN A 720 -24.62 -18.98 -7.75
C GLN A 720 -25.26 -19.19 -9.14
N PHE A 721 -25.75 -18.11 -9.76
CA PHE A 721 -26.29 -18.19 -11.12
C PHE A 721 -25.22 -18.66 -12.10
N GLY A 722 -24.02 -18.08 -12.08
CA GLY A 722 -22.90 -18.48 -12.93
C GLY A 722 -22.51 -19.95 -12.76
N LYS A 723 -22.45 -20.42 -11.50
CA LYS A 723 -22.14 -21.82 -11.16
C LYS A 723 -23.23 -22.80 -11.66
N LYS A 724 -24.53 -22.48 -11.44
CA LYS A 724 -25.65 -23.34 -11.85
C LYS A 724 -25.82 -23.43 -13.35
N THR A 725 -25.66 -22.33 -14.08
CA THR A 725 -25.91 -22.25 -15.51
C THR A 725 -24.66 -22.39 -16.37
N ASN A 726 -23.48 -22.40 -15.78
CA ASN A 726 -22.19 -22.35 -16.47
C ASN A 726 -22.04 -21.11 -17.41
N ALA A 727 -22.86 -20.07 -17.19
CA ALA A 727 -22.95 -18.89 -18.06
C ALA A 727 -21.65 -18.08 -18.17
N PHE A 728 -20.78 -18.18 -17.14
CA PHE A 728 -19.54 -17.43 -17.06
C PHE A 728 -18.28 -18.26 -17.38
N ALA A 729 -18.44 -19.49 -17.88
CA ALA A 729 -17.33 -20.45 -18.06
C ALA A 729 -16.20 -19.98 -19.00
N LYS A 730 -16.52 -19.07 -19.92
CA LYS A 730 -15.58 -18.57 -20.95
C LYS A 730 -15.14 -17.12 -20.74
N VAL A 731 -15.54 -16.52 -19.62
CA VAL A 731 -15.19 -15.16 -19.22
C VAL A 731 -14.72 -15.16 -17.78
N THR A 732 -13.94 -14.16 -17.41
CA THR A 732 -13.54 -13.91 -16.02
C THR A 732 -14.43 -12.84 -15.44
N ILE A 733 -15.08 -13.13 -14.30
CA ILE A 733 -15.87 -12.18 -13.53
C ILE A 733 -15.05 -11.79 -12.28
N GLN A 734 -14.94 -10.50 -12.03
CA GLN A 734 -14.35 -9.97 -10.80
C GLN A 734 -15.27 -8.93 -10.18
N PHE A 735 -15.28 -8.89 -8.86
CA PHE A 735 -16.07 -7.95 -8.08
C PHE A 735 -15.16 -6.91 -7.44
N ASP A 736 -15.55 -5.65 -7.48
CA ASP A 736 -14.84 -4.55 -6.86
C ASP A 736 -15.79 -3.68 -6.07
N PHE A 737 -15.74 -3.81 -4.73
CA PHE A 737 -16.56 -3.02 -3.81
C PHE A 737 -15.85 -1.70 -3.51
N ASN A 738 -16.57 -0.60 -3.62
CA ASN A 738 -16.07 0.75 -3.38
C ASN A 738 -14.68 0.95 -4.02
N PRO A 739 -14.59 0.90 -5.36
CA PRO A 739 -13.32 0.98 -6.07
C PRO A 739 -12.61 2.30 -5.76
N ALA A 740 -11.30 2.24 -5.50
CA ALA A 740 -10.51 3.43 -5.19
C ALA A 740 -10.20 4.28 -6.43
N SER A 741 -10.37 3.75 -7.62
CA SER A 741 -10.21 4.51 -8.86
C SER A 741 -11.34 4.15 -9.82
N GLY A 742 -11.82 5.15 -10.48
CA GLY A 742 -12.95 5.00 -11.38
C GLY A 742 -12.62 4.20 -12.64
N PHE A 743 -11.54 3.42 -12.74
CA PHE A 743 -11.43 2.67 -14.02
C PHE A 743 -10.02 2.56 -14.60
#